data_43f9fa1a7389abd995428fc88a0664ee
#
_entry.id   43f9fa1a7389abd995428fc88a0664ee
#
_cell.length_a   1.000
_cell.length_b   1.000
_cell.length_c   1.000
_cell.angle_alpha   90.00
_cell.angle_beta   90.00
_cell.angle_gamma   90.00
#
_symmetry.space_group_name_H-M   'P 1'
#
loop_
_entity.id
_entity.type
_entity.pdbx_description
1 polymer ?
#
loop_
_entity_poly.entity_id
_entity_poly.type
_entity_poly.pdbx_seq_one_letter_code
_entity_poly.pdbx_strand_id
1 'polypeptide(L)'
;MRSLAAATTLAVLFSSAALTATPAFADSVRPVSAIEDASDTVVDGTHQRVFISDPSTNQIAVTDGTGAVIGTLTGLPQVRDLTLSPDDSTLYAAVYGADKIVAFDTATLAQTAEYATGAGTIPSHVAYADGKLWFGYGDQWDSGLGVVDLTAETPTVTLDLSAGHDYASPPVLLADPDNPGTLVALDAGISSGPVIVYDIASGTPVIRVQDDKGGFPHDAALTPDGQNLITAGSGLVEYRLSDLATVRTFPIASQPESVSVAPDGTVAATVLDTDDAGDTYVFSTDESKPASVRNLTREWMPRGHLTNWSADGSKLFLVTDTYYTPQFRVIDEPRKYAATLKVNAPASAPRAKTLTVTGTLTAGLALPAGTPVTVTRTDLESPNGKSLGTKSLGTGGKFSFTDVPPAGAKVKYTVTYAGDATHTAATASDTVDVSRATPTLTLNNNGKVYSYGQDVKFTAHLGTTYKNRTVEIWANPYGADKPNTLVKTGTVNSDGNLSVVVDLKRKTELTAKFAGDARYAPKSTQSTVGAKVSISTSVSGAYKSKYTWNHTYLFFRQSKDPVVTATLPPYGGRKQLLQVQYWSGTSWVTTYREYFKLDSAGKSAVQLTGTPPKGVRFRVRNSYVSGSGDSVNTTTYGGWKYFTFTS
;
A
#
# COMPACT_ATOMS: atom_id res chain seq x y z
N MET A 1 -24.36 59.53 -5.54
CA MET A 1 -22.93 59.25 -5.50
C MET A 1 -22.66 58.45 -4.21
N ARG A 2 -22.53 57.18 -4.33
CA ARG A 2 -22.17 56.28 -3.22
C ARG A 2 -20.79 55.70 -3.52
N SER A 3 -19.80 56.05 -2.71
CA SER A 3 -18.44 55.55 -2.79
C SER A 3 -18.36 54.11 -2.26
N LEU A 4 -17.94 53.17 -3.11
CA LEU A 4 -17.49 51.83 -2.67
C LEU A 4 -16.06 51.95 -2.12
N ALA A 5 -15.86 51.60 -0.87
CA ALA A 5 -14.54 51.34 -0.32
C ALA A 5 -14.13 49.90 -0.63
N ALA A 6 -13.08 49.73 -1.42
CA ALA A 6 -12.46 48.44 -1.68
C ALA A 6 -11.52 48.09 -0.53
N ALA A 7 -11.83 47.03 0.19
CA ALA A 7 -10.92 46.44 1.17
C ALA A 7 -9.93 45.52 0.47
N THR A 8 -8.67 45.92 0.40
CA THR A 8 -7.56 45.15 -0.13
C THR A 8 -7.08 44.21 0.98
N THR A 9 -7.42 42.95 0.88
CA THR A 9 -6.87 41.87 1.77
C THR A 9 -5.49 41.48 1.25
N LEU A 10 -4.45 41.86 1.98
CA LEU A 10 -3.06 41.44 1.73
C LEU A 10 -2.91 40.00 2.17
N ALA A 11 -2.94 39.03 1.24
CA ALA A 11 -2.59 37.64 1.50
C ALA A 11 -1.07 37.51 1.57
N VAL A 12 -0.52 37.41 2.77
CA VAL A 12 0.87 37.05 2.98
C VAL A 12 1.00 35.55 2.71
N LEU A 13 1.52 35.19 1.56
CA LEU A 13 1.94 33.83 1.22
C LEU A 13 3.22 33.51 2.02
N PHE A 14 3.09 32.83 3.15
CA PHE A 14 4.20 32.10 3.72
C PHE A 14 4.46 30.88 2.82
N SER A 15 5.43 30.97 1.94
CA SER A 15 6.04 29.80 1.32
C SER A 15 6.84 29.07 2.41
N SER A 16 6.16 28.15 3.11
CA SER A 16 6.86 27.08 3.80
C SER A 16 7.54 26.24 2.72
N ALA A 17 8.84 26.38 2.55
CA ALA A 17 9.64 25.36 1.89
C ALA A 17 9.44 24.07 2.70
N ALA A 18 8.52 23.24 2.25
CA ALA A 18 8.51 21.83 2.62
C ALA A 18 9.85 21.30 2.11
N LEU A 19 10.81 21.09 3.02
CA LEU A 19 11.89 20.15 2.80
C LEU A 19 11.17 18.81 2.59
N THR A 20 10.85 18.50 1.33
CA THR A 20 10.58 17.13 0.93
C THR A 20 11.89 16.40 1.21
N ALA A 21 11.95 15.67 2.33
CA ALA A 21 12.94 14.62 2.46
C ALA A 21 12.73 13.74 1.23
N THR A 22 13.71 13.75 0.32
CA THR A 22 13.78 12.73 -0.72
C THR A 22 13.69 11.40 0.02
N PRO A 23 12.83 10.47 -0.40
CA PRO A 23 12.84 9.14 0.18
C PRO A 23 14.30 8.66 0.14
N ALA A 24 14.81 8.18 1.26
CA ALA A 24 16.07 7.47 1.27
C ALA A 24 15.91 6.34 0.24
N PHE A 25 16.69 6.36 -0.81
CA PHE A 25 16.72 5.29 -1.79
C PHE A 25 17.15 4.04 -1.02
N ALA A 26 16.28 3.07 -0.95
CA ALA A 26 16.58 1.77 -0.38
C ALA A 26 16.73 0.80 -1.55
N ASP A 27 17.72 -0.10 -1.45
CA ASP A 27 17.84 -1.23 -2.37
C ASP A 27 16.46 -1.87 -2.54
N SER A 28 16.07 -2.15 -3.78
CA SER A 28 14.77 -2.73 -4.09
C SER A 28 14.92 -4.08 -4.77
N VAL A 29 13.95 -4.96 -4.55
CA VAL A 29 13.88 -6.27 -5.18
C VAL A 29 12.49 -6.51 -5.72
N ARG A 30 12.40 -7.10 -6.90
CA ARG A 30 11.15 -7.43 -7.57
C ARG A 30 11.26 -8.77 -8.30
N PRO A 31 10.33 -9.71 -8.15
CA PRO A 31 10.31 -10.93 -8.94
C PRO A 31 10.06 -10.62 -10.42
N VAL A 32 10.78 -11.29 -11.31
CA VAL A 32 10.62 -11.22 -12.77
C VAL A 32 9.82 -12.44 -13.21
N SER A 33 8.52 -12.40 -13.00
CA SER A 33 7.63 -13.54 -13.28
C SER A 33 7.50 -13.93 -14.76
N ALA A 34 8.12 -13.19 -15.65
CA ALA A 34 8.15 -13.49 -17.09
C ALA A 34 9.23 -14.51 -17.47
N ILE A 35 10.20 -14.80 -16.60
CA ILE A 35 11.33 -15.70 -16.85
C ILE A 35 11.47 -16.74 -15.74
N GLU A 36 12.11 -17.87 -16.06
CA GLU A 36 12.38 -18.97 -15.13
C GLU A 36 13.88 -19.16 -14.87
N ASP A 37 14.73 -18.85 -15.86
CA ASP A 37 16.19 -19.05 -15.80
C ASP A 37 16.91 -17.98 -16.61
N ALA A 38 17.46 -16.97 -15.93
CA ALA A 38 18.18 -15.88 -16.59
C ALA A 38 19.55 -16.36 -17.07
N SER A 39 19.91 -16.04 -18.32
CA SER A 39 21.20 -16.37 -18.92
C SER A 39 22.11 -15.16 -19.09
N ASP A 40 21.56 -14.03 -19.55
CA ASP A 40 22.32 -12.82 -19.81
C ASP A 40 21.46 -11.57 -19.63
N THR A 41 22.10 -10.42 -19.36
CA THR A 41 21.43 -9.12 -19.24
C THR A 41 22.21 -8.00 -19.91
N VAL A 42 21.50 -7.10 -20.59
CA VAL A 42 22.08 -5.86 -21.13
C VAL A 42 21.21 -4.65 -20.78
N VAL A 43 21.86 -3.51 -20.59
CA VAL A 43 21.22 -2.26 -20.20
C VAL A 43 21.18 -1.28 -21.36
N ASP A 44 19.99 -0.95 -21.83
CA ASP A 44 19.72 0.13 -22.76
C ASP A 44 19.60 1.44 -21.97
N GLY A 45 20.67 2.22 -22.00
CA GLY A 45 20.73 3.51 -21.32
C GLY A 45 19.85 4.57 -21.98
N THR A 46 19.63 4.47 -23.28
CA THR A 46 18.86 5.42 -24.07
C THR A 46 17.37 5.36 -23.72
N HIS A 47 16.81 4.15 -23.59
CA HIS A 47 15.39 3.95 -23.28
C HIS A 47 15.13 3.57 -21.84
N GLN A 48 16.16 3.51 -20.99
CA GLN A 48 16.06 3.15 -19.56
C GLN A 48 15.44 1.75 -19.35
N ARG A 49 15.95 0.76 -20.11
CA ARG A 49 15.46 -0.62 -20.13
C ARG A 49 16.57 -1.61 -19.78
N VAL A 50 16.16 -2.76 -19.26
CA VAL A 50 17.04 -3.91 -19.09
C VAL A 50 16.41 -5.09 -19.80
N PHE A 51 17.18 -5.71 -20.70
CA PHE A 51 16.81 -6.93 -21.40
C PHE A 51 17.42 -8.12 -20.66
N ILE A 52 16.63 -9.17 -20.44
CA ILE A 52 17.03 -10.38 -19.70
C ILE A 52 16.67 -11.58 -20.55
N SER A 53 17.64 -12.33 -21.03
CA SER A 53 17.40 -13.54 -21.80
C SER A 53 17.06 -14.73 -20.91
N ASP A 54 16.15 -15.58 -21.40
CA ASP A 54 15.76 -16.82 -20.74
C ASP A 54 15.67 -17.97 -21.76
N PRO A 55 16.66 -18.87 -21.75
CA PRO A 55 16.66 -20.03 -22.65
C PRO A 55 15.56 -21.05 -22.32
N SER A 56 15.08 -21.11 -21.07
CA SER A 56 14.07 -22.07 -20.61
C SER A 56 12.68 -21.73 -21.13
N THR A 57 12.33 -20.45 -21.13
CA THR A 57 11.03 -19.96 -21.61
C THR A 57 11.08 -19.48 -23.07
N ASN A 58 12.26 -19.49 -23.72
CA ASN A 58 12.47 -19.09 -25.12
C ASN A 58 12.06 -17.62 -25.37
N GLN A 59 12.42 -16.72 -24.46
CA GLN A 59 12.06 -15.32 -24.54
C GLN A 59 13.09 -14.39 -23.91
N ILE A 60 12.93 -13.10 -24.17
CA ILE A 60 13.66 -12.03 -23.47
C ILE A 60 12.63 -11.20 -22.72
N ALA A 61 12.77 -11.08 -21.40
CA ALA A 61 12.01 -10.12 -20.63
C ALA A 61 12.61 -8.73 -20.79
N VAL A 62 11.73 -7.72 -20.92
CA VAL A 62 12.13 -6.31 -20.96
C VAL A 62 11.58 -5.66 -19.71
N THR A 63 12.47 -5.10 -18.89
CA THR A 63 12.10 -4.38 -17.67
C THR A 63 12.45 -2.91 -17.79
N ASP A 64 11.79 -2.07 -16.99
CA ASP A 64 12.27 -0.72 -16.70
C ASP A 64 13.38 -0.75 -15.63
N GLY A 65 13.99 0.39 -15.37
CA GLY A 65 15.04 0.53 -14.35
C GLY A 65 14.61 0.27 -12.90
N THR A 66 13.33 -0.10 -12.67
CA THR A 66 12.80 -0.55 -11.37
C THR A 66 12.52 -2.06 -11.31
N GLY A 67 12.79 -2.77 -12.42
CA GLY A 67 12.51 -4.19 -12.58
C GLY A 67 11.04 -4.51 -12.90
N ALA A 68 10.22 -3.52 -13.23
CA ALA A 68 8.88 -3.79 -13.73
C ALA A 68 8.96 -4.31 -15.18
N VAL A 69 8.39 -5.49 -15.44
CA VAL A 69 8.29 -6.03 -16.78
C VAL A 69 7.38 -5.14 -17.62
N ILE A 70 7.93 -4.58 -18.70
CA ILE A 70 7.22 -3.68 -19.64
C ILE A 70 6.97 -4.32 -21.00
N GLY A 71 7.59 -5.47 -21.28
CA GLY A 71 7.43 -6.23 -22.50
C GLY A 71 8.13 -7.57 -22.44
N THR A 72 7.87 -8.41 -23.46
CA THR A 72 8.57 -9.68 -23.69
C THR A 72 8.77 -9.89 -25.18
N LEU A 73 9.96 -10.35 -25.58
CA LEU A 73 10.27 -10.78 -26.93
C LEU A 73 10.23 -12.32 -26.94
N THR A 74 9.34 -12.89 -27.70
CA THR A 74 9.03 -14.33 -27.67
C THR A 74 9.39 -15.04 -28.97
N GLY A 75 9.40 -16.39 -28.97
CA GLY A 75 9.72 -17.17 -30.15
C GLY A 75 11.22 -17.28 -30.44
N LEU A 76 12.04 -17.24 -29.40
CA LEU A 76 13.49 -17.27 -29.43
C LEU A 76 14.01 -18.56 -28.78
N PRO A 77 13.97 -19.71 -29.46
CA PRO A 77 14.32 -20.99 -28.87
C PRO A 77 15.72 -20.98 -28.27
N GLN A 78 15.81 -21.22 -26.95
CA GLN A 78 17.05 -21.23 -26.19
C GLN A 78 17.92 -19.97 -26.41
N VAL A 79 17.29 -18.79 -26.38
CA VAL A 79 18.03 -17.52 -26.43
C VAL A 79 18.99 -17.43 -25.25
N ARG A 80 20.27 -17.11 -25.54
CA ARG A 80 21.33 -17.12 -24.51
C ARG A 80 21.90 -15.75 -24.24
N ASP A 81 22.61 -15.20 -25.20
CA ASP A 81 23.45 -14.02 -25.04
C ASP A 81 22.89 -12.83 -25.81
N LEU A 82 23.11 -11.65 -25.30
CA LEU A 82 22.57 -10.39 -25.79
C LEU A 82 23.70 -9.37 -26.00
N THR A 83 23.59 -8.55 -27.04
CA THR A 83 24.45 -7.37 -27.19
C THR A 83 23.66 -6.21 -27.79
N LEU A 84 24.07 -4.98 -27.50
CA LEU A 84 23.48 -3.77 -28.07
C LEU A 84 24.37 -3.18 -29.17
N SER A 85 23.75 -2.48 -30.13
CA SER A 85 24.49 -1.56 -30.98
C SER A 85 25.08 -0.41 -30.13
N PRO A 86 26.17 0.26 -30.59
CA PRO A 86 26.82 1.32 -29.81
C PRO A 86 25.92 2.52 -29.46
N ASP A 87 24.81 2.72 -30.17
CA ASP A 87 23.83 3.77 -29.97
C ASP A 87 22.60 3.32 -29.19
N ASP A 88 22.61 2.10 -28.65
CA ASP A 88 21.50 1.41 -27.98
C ASP A 88 20.24 1.23 -28.85
N SER A 89 20.28 1.51 -30.15
CA SER A 89 19.08 1.45 -31.00
C SER A 89 18.65 0.04 -31.36
N THR A 90 19.58 -0.92 -31.35
CA THR A 90 19.33 -2.31 -31.77
C THR A 90 19.85 -3.31 -30.73
N LEU A 91 18.97 -4.21 -30.31
CA LEU A 91 19.33 -5.39 -29.52
C LEU A 91 19.56 -6.57 -30.45
N TYR A 92 20.68 -7.25 -30.30
CA TYR A 92 20.99 -8.51 -30.96
C TYR A 92 20.96 -9.66 -29.95
N ALA A 93 20.34 -10.77 -30.35
CA ALA A 93 20.17 -11.93 -29.49
C ALA A 93 20.70 -13.21 -30.20
N ALA A 94 21.58 -13.94 -29.56
CA ALA A 94 22.00 -15.25 -29.99
C ALA A 94 20.94 -16.30 -29.66
N VAL A 95 20.32 -16.88 -30.69
CA VAL A 95 19.24 -17.85 -30.56
C VAL A 95 19.79 -19.25 -30.87
N TYR A 96 20.32 -19.89 -29.83
CA TYR A 96 20.99 -21.18 -29.86
C TYR A 96 20.12 -22.28 -30.52
N GLY A 97 18.84 -22.38 -30.14
CA GLY A 97 17.94 -23.42 -30.65
C GLY A 97 17.43 -23.18 -32.08
N ALA A 98 17.87 -22.12 -32.77
CA ALA A 98 17.39 -21.79 -34.10
C ALA A 98 18.50 -21.40 -35.08
N ASP A 99 19.79 -21.61 -34.77
CA ASP A 99 20.93 -21.34 -35.62
C ASP A 99 20.92 -19.93 -36.23
N LYS A 100 20.60 -18.90 -35.42
CA LYS A 100 20.48 -17.53 -35.90
C LYS A 100 20.76 -16.48 -34.82
N ILE A 101 21.08 -15.27 -35.28
CA ILE A 101 21.05 -14.06 -34.45
C ILE A 101 19.83 -13.25 -34.87
N VAL A 102 19.06 -12.71 -33.92
CA VAL A 102 17.86 -11.91 -34.17
C VAL A 102 18.07 -10.48 -33.69
N ALA A 103 17.65 -9.51 -34.49
CA ALA A 103 17.74 -8.10 -34.18
C ALA A 103 16.38 -7.50 -33.85
N PHE A 104 16.35 -6.66 -32.82
CA PHE A 104 15.15 -5.93 -32.36
C PHE A 104 15.46 -4.44 -32.25
N ASP A 105 14.53 -3.61 -32.67
CA ASP A 105 14.52 -2.18 -32.33
C ASP A 105 14.20 -1.99 -30.84
N THR A 106 15.10 -1.35 -30.11
CA THR A 106 15.00 -1.23 -28.65
C THR A 106 13.90 -0.27 -28.21
N ALA A 107 13.50 0.70 -29.03
CA ALA A 107 12.43 1.64 -28.73
C ALA A 107 11.04 1.00 -28.87
N THR A 108 10.82 0.29 -29.98
CA THR A 108 9.52 -0.30 -30.33
C THR A 108 9.36 -1.74 -29.91
N LEU A 109 10.47 -2.42 -29.59
CA LEU A 109 10.55 -3.86 -29.31
C LEU A 109 10.14 -4.75 -30.52
N ALA A 110 10.15 -4.21 -31.71
CA ALA A 110 9.84 -4.94 -32.93
C ALA A 110 11.07 -5.67 -33.47
N GLN A 111 10.89 -6.90 -33.92
CA GLN A 111 11.95 -7.60 -34.66
C GLN A 111 12.19 -6.86 -35.98
N THR A 112 13.47 -6.53 -36.26
CA THR A 112 13.88 -5.80 -37.47
C THR A 112 14.59 -6.67 -38.46
N ALA A 113 15.34 -7.68 -38.00
CA ALA A 113 16.07 -8.61 -38.87
C ALA A 113 16.31 -9.95 -38.16
N GLU A 114 16.70 -10.94 -38.97
CA GLU A 114 17.28 -12.19 -38.50
C GLU A 114 18.42 -12.62 -39.45
N TYR A 115 19.45 -13.17 -38.85
CA TYR A 115 20.66 -13.59 -39.55
C TYR A 115 20.89 -15.09 -39.30
N ALA A 116 20.59 -15.94 -40.28
CA ALA A 116 20.90 -17.37 -40.19
C ALA A 116 22.40 -17.59 -40.15
N THR A 117 22.91 -18.22 -39.10
CA THR A 117 24.36 -18.47 -38.93
C THR A 117 24.85 -19.73 -39.62
N GLY A 118 23.94 -20.59 -40.06
CA GLY A 118 24.23 -21.88 -40.71
C GLY A 118 23.65 -23.02 -39.88
N ALA A 119 23.21 -24.08 -40.59
CA ALA A 119 22.59 -25.23 -39.90
C ALA A 119 23.57 -25.91 -38.93
N GLY A 120 23.17 -26.09 -37.68
CA GLY A 120 24.00 -26.72 -36.65
C GLY A 120 25.09 -25.84 -36.05
N THR A 121 25.09 -24.52 -36.32
CA THR A 121 26.07 -23.60 -35.71
C THR A 121 25.79 -23.31 -34.26
N ILE A 122 24.52 -23.38 -33.80
CA ILE A 122 24.10 -23.17 -32.41
C ILE A 122 24.82 -21.98 -31.73
N PRO A 123 24.63 -20.72 -32.21
CA PRO A 123 25.30 -19.54 -31.66
C PRO A 123 24.97 -19.34 -30.18
N SER A 124 26.02 -19.25 -29.36
CA SER A 124 25.88 -19.17 -27.90
C SER A 124 26.20 -17.80 -27.34
N HIS A 125 27.17 -17.07 -27.94
CA HIS A 125 27.62 -15.77 -27.51
C HIS A 125 27.69 -14.81 -28.71
N VAL A 126 27.43 -13.52 -28.46
CA VAL A 126 27.44 -12.50 -29.52
C VAL A 126 28.02 -11.18 -29.00
N ALA A 127 28.89 -10.55 -29.81
CA ALA A 127 29.41 -9.22 -29.53
C ALA A 127 29.36 -8.35 -30.79
N TYR A 128 29.06 -7.07 -30.64
CA TYR A 128 29.08 -6.11 -31.74
C TYR A 128 30.42 -5.37 -31.80
N ALA A 129 31.13 -5.45 -32.92
CA ALA A 129 32.35 -4.72 -33.15
C ALA A 129 32.51 -4.38 -34.62
N ASP A 130 32.97 -3.17 -34.96
CA ASP A 130 33.30 -2.71 -36.30
C ASP A 130 32.17 -2.92 -37.34
N GLY A 131 30.93 -2.68 -36.96
CA GLY A 131 29.77 -2.89 -37.84
C GLY A 131 29.42 -4.36 -38.10
N LYS A 132 29.91 -5.27 -37.28
CA LYS A 132 29.75 -6.72 -37.42
C LYS A 132 29.29 -7.35 -36.13
N LEU A 133 28.58 -8.49 -36.25
CA LEU A 133 28.25 -9.34 -35.13
C LEU A 133 29.18 -10.53 -35.10
N TRP A 134 30.08 -10.52 -34.16
CA TRP A 134 30.96 -11.65 -33.88
C TRP A 134 30.21 -12.62 -32.97
N PHE A 135 30.29 -13.92 -33.23
CA PHE A 135 29.58 -14.92 -32.42
C PHE A 135 30.42 -16.17 -32.18
N GLY A 136 30.32 -16.64 -30.92
CA GLY A 136 30.83 -17.94 -30.52
C GLY A 136 29.77 -19.00 -30.83
N TYR A 137 30.14 -20.06 -31.52
CA TYR A 137 29.24 -21.11 -31.95
C TYR A 137 29.80 -22.52 -31.72
N GLY A 138 28.94 -23.54 -31.86
CA GLY A 138 29.30 -24.95 -31.72
C GLY A 138 28.91 -25.53 -30.34
N ASP A 139 29.45 -26.74 -30.10
CA ASP A 139 29.28 -27.44 -28.81
C ASP A 139 30.66 -27.84 -28.25
N GLN A 140 30.66 -28.71 -27.23
CA GLN A 140 31.88 -29.12 -26.56
C GLN A 140 32.85 -29.82 -27.56
N TRP A 141 34.09 -29.27 -27.71
CA TRP A 141 35.17 -29.73 -28.59
C TRP A 141 34.94 -29.55 -30.11
N ASP A 142 33.84 -28.90 -30.51
CA ASP A 142 33.58 -28.52 -31.90
C ASP A 142 32.99 -27.10 -31.92
N SER A 143 33.80 -26.16 -31.45
CA SER A 143 33.43 -24.76 -31.28
C SER A 143 34.32 -23.84 -32.08
N GLY A 144 33.76 -22.70 -32.47
CA GLY A 144 34.46 -21.73 -33.29
C GLY A 144 33.99 -20.30 -33.14
N LEU A 145 34.69 -19.42 -33.87
CA LEU A 145 34.35 -18.01 -33.99
C LEU A 145 33.79 -17.75 -35.40
N GLY A 146 32.64 -17.12 -35.45
CA GLY A 146 32.00 -16.67 -36.68
C GLY A 146 31.67 -15.17 -36.66
N VAL A 147 31.31 -14.64 -37.83
CA VAL A 147 30.91 -13.24 -37.98
C VAL A 147 29.74 -13.08 -38.94
N VAL A 148 28.81 -12.19 -38.62
CA VAL A 148 27.83 -11.62 -39.54
C VAL A 148 28.30 -10.21 -39.90
N ASP A 149 28.69 -9.98 -41.15
CA ASP A 149 29.08 -8.67 -41.63
C ASP A 149 27.81 -7.85 -42.00
N LEU A 150 27.53 -6.83 -41.21
CA LEU A 150 26.37 -5.95 -41.41
C LEU A 150 26.69 -4.75 -42.28
N THR A 151 27.97 -4.56 -42.65
CA THR A 151 28.41 -3.42 -43.49
C THR A 151 28.13 -3.63 -44.98
N ALA A 152 27.90 -4.88 -45.40
CA ALA A 152 27.53 -5.23 -46.75
C ALA A 152 26.07 -4.92 -47.04
N GLU A 153 25.70 -4.62 -48.29
CA GLU A 153 24.29 -4.39 -48.70
C GLU A 153 23.36 -5.58 -48.34
N THR A 154 23.91 -6.78 -48.42
CA THR A 154 23.30 -8.01 -47.91
C THR A 154 24.22 -8.60 -46.86
N PRO A 155 23.80 -8.76 -45.61
CA PRO A 155 24.63 -9.35 -44.56
C PRO A 155 25.15 -10.73 -44.94
N THR A 156 26.44 -10.97 -44.71
CA THR A 156 27.12 -12.24 -45.03
C THR A 156 27.65 -12.89 -43.76
N VAL A 157 27.60 -14.22 -43.73
CA VAL A 157 28.09 -15.02 -42.59
C VAL A 157 29.38 -15.71 -43.00
N THR A 158 30.41 -15.62 -42.15
CA THR A 158 31.67 -16.34 -42.30
C THR A 158 31.96 -17.09 -41.02
N LEU A 159 32.30 -18.36 -41.13
CA LEU A 159 32.65 -19.24 -40.00
C LEU A 159 34.17 -19.52 -39.99
N ASP A 160 34.62 -20.28 -39.00
CA ASP A 160 36.00 -20.76 -38.84
C ASP A 160 37.05 -19.63 -38.74
N LEU A 161 36.70 -18.59 -38.01
CA LEU A 161 37.52 -17.38 -37.84
C LEU A 161 38.41 -17.41 -36.58
N SER A 162 38.64 -18.57 -35.98
CA SER A 162 39.39 -18.73 -34.72
C SER A 162 40.92 -18.49 -34.88
N ALA A 163 41.41 -18.15 -36.06
CA ALA A 163 42.82 -17.93 -36.35
C ALA A 163 43.73 -19.11 -35.93
N GLY A 164 43.22 -20.34 -36.01
CA GLY A 164 43.93 -21.56 -35.67
C GLY A 164 43.88 -21.95 -34.18
N HIS A 165 43.08 -21.28 -33.38
CA HIS A 165 42.78 -21.71 -32.01
C HIS A 165 41.60 -22.69 -32.00
N ASP A 166 41.75 -23.83 -31.31
CA ASP A 166 40.68 -24.82 -31.12
C ASP A 166 39.97 -24.56 -29.78
N TYR A 167 38.76 -24.07 -29.84
CA TYR A 167 37.95 -23.81 -28.65
C TYR A 167 37.34 -25.08 -28.09
N ALA A 168 37.40 -25.24 -26.77
CA ALA A 168 36.74 -26.36 -26.07
C ALA A 168 35.23 -26.14 -25.89
N SER A 169 34.79 -24.89 -25.93
CA SER A 169 33.38 -24.49 -25.91
C SER A 169 33.18 -23.20 -26.72
N PRO A 170 31.93 -22.85 -27.09
CA PRO A 170 31.69 -21.57 -27.75
C PRO A 170 32.28 -20.43 -26.93
N PRO A 171 33.21 -19.63 -27.54
CA PRO A 171 33.88 -18.57 -26.80
C PRO A 171 32.92 -17.48 -26.35
N VAL A 172 33.04 -17.05 -25.08
CA VAL A 172 32.43 -15.82 -24.57
C VAL A 172 33.16 -14.65 -25.21
N LEU A 173 32.42 -13.69 -25.76
CA LEU A 173 32.95 -12.60 -26.54
C LEU A 173 32.68 -11.26 -25.87
N LEU A 174 33.73 -10.39 -25.89
CA LEU A 174 33.61 -9.01 -25.45
C LEU A 174 34.22 -8.08 -26.51
N ALA A 175 33.55 -6.96 -26.73
CA ALA A 175 34.01 -5.89 -27.59
C ALA A 175 33.76 -4.54 -26.92
N ASP A 176 34.62 -3.58 -27.23
CA ASP A 176 34.49 -2.21 -26.76
C ASP A 176 34.15 -1.32 -27.98
N PRO A 177 32.99 -0.61 -27.93
CA PRO A 177 32.64 0.32 -29.02
C PRO A 177 33.70 1.39 -29.32
N ASP A 178 34.44 1.80 -28.29
CA ASP A 178 35.51 2.81 -28.42
C ASP A 178 36.82 2.23 -28.95
N ASN A 179 36.93 0.88 -28.98
CA ASN A 179 38.07 0.16 -29.55
C ASN A 179 37.62 -0.93 -30.54
N PRO A 180 36.97 -0.55 -31.66
CA PRO A 180 36.24 -1.47 -32.53
C PRO A 180 37.18 -2.47 -33.27
N GLY A 181 38.48 -2.24 -33.29
CA GLY A 181 39.46 -3.16 -33.89
C GLY A 181 39.91 -4.31 -32.96
N THR A 182 39.36 -4.39 -31.74
CA THR A 182 39.74 -5.40 -30.76
C THR A 182 38.55 -6.28 -30.39
N LEU A 183 38.74 -7.60 -30.44
CA LEU A 183 37.78 -8.58 -29.91
C LEU A 183 38.47 -9.44 -28.86
N VAL A 184 37.85 -9.63 -27.72
CA VAL A 184 38.34 -10.53 -26.68
C VAL A 184 37.46 -11.78 -26.64
N ALA A 185 38.08 -12.93 -26.59
CA ALA A 185 37.41 -14.21 -26.51
C ALA A 185 37.93 -15.01 -25.30
N LEU A 186 37.02 -15.61 -24.54
CA LEU A 186 37.36 -16.49 -23.43
C LEU A 186 36.85 -17.89 -23.73
N ASP A 187 37.71 -18.89 -23.61
CA ASP A 187 37.30 -20.30 -23.61
C ASP A 187 36.88 -20.71 -22.19
N ALA A 188 35.63 -20.49 -21.87
CA ALA A 188 35.06 -20.70 -20.53
C ALA A 188 34.73 -22.16 -20.21
N GLY A 189 34.85 -23.08 -21.19
CA GLY A 189 34.44 -24.48 -21.04
C GLY A 189 35.45 -25.39 -20.36
N ILE A 190 36.64 -24.90 -20.08
CA ILE A 190 37.75 -25.69 -19.48
C ILE A 190 38.44 -24.93 -18.35
N SER A 191 39.01 -25.68 -17.40
CA SER A 191 39.67 -25.13 -16.21
C SER A 191 40.94 -24.33 -16.47
N SER A 192 41.48 -24.43 -17.64
CA SER A 192 42.67 -23.71 -18.14
C SER A 192 42.33 -22.90 -19.39
N GLY A 193 41.10 -22.43 -19.52
CA GLY A 193 40.62 -21.69 -20.68
C GLY A 193 41.43 -20.42 -20.93
N PRO A 194 41.99 -20.26 -22.13
CA PRO A 194 42.76 -19.07 -22.48
C PRO A 194 41.87 -17.85 -22.64
N VAL A 195 42.44 -16.71 -22.34
CA VAL A 195 42.01 -15.41 -22.84
C VAL A 195 42.75 -15.13 -24.14
N ILE A 196 41.99 -14.80 -25.17
CA ILE A 196 42.53 -14.51 -26.51
C ILE A 196 42.10 -13.09 -26.91
N VAL A 197 43.07 -12.28 -27.29
CA VAL A 197 42.80 -10.93 -27.79
C VAL A 197 43.08 -10.94 -29.30
N TYR A 198 42.07 -10.69 -30.09
CA TYR A 198 42.15 -10.59 -31.54
C TYR A 198 42.28 -9.13 -31.99
N ASP A 199 43.08 -8.92 -33.04
CA ASP A 199 42.99 -7.77 -33.93
C ASP A 199 42.02 -8.12 -35.06
N ILE A 200 40.92 -7.38 -35.16
CA ILE A 200 39.84 -7.59 -36.14
C ILE A 200 39.74 -6.44 -37.16
N ALA A 201 40.61 -5.43 -37.09
CA ALA A 201 40.56 -4.24 -37.95
C ALA A 201 40.67 -4.53 -39.44
N SER A 202 41.32 -5.64 -39.82
CA SER A 202 41.43 -6.07 -41.23
C SER A 202 40.19 -6.85 -41.74
N GLY A 203 39.23 -7.14 -40.87
CA GLY A 203 38.07 -8.01 -41.14
C GLY A 203 38.39 -9.51 -41.02
N THR A 204 39.64 -9.91 -40.93
CA THR A 204 40.09 -11.27 -40.64
C THR A 204 40.79 -11.25 -39.27
N PRO A 205 40.31 -11.99 -38.26
CA PRO A 205 40.91 -12.01 -36.95
C PRO A 205 42.36 -12.51 -36.96
N VAL A 206 43.22 -11.80 -36.24
CA VAL A 206 44.59 -12.21 -35.98
C VAL A 206 44.81 -12.23 -34.47
N ILE A 207 45.33 -13.34 -33.95
CA ILE A 207 45.65 -13.41 -32.52
C ILE A 207 46.78 -12.42 -32.22
N ARG A 208 46.47 -11.41 -31.36
CA ARG A 208 47.44 -10.42 -30.89
C ARG A 208 48.22 -10.95 -29.69
N VAL A 209 47.49 -11.49 -28.74
CA VAL A 209 48.04 -12.15 -27.55
C VAL A 209 47.07 -13.22 -27.07
N GLN A 210 47.62 -14.28 -26.55
CA GLN A 210 46.85 -15.38 -25.94
C GLN A 210 47.64 -15.87 -24.72
N ASP A 211 46.94 -16.10 -23.62
CA ASP A 211 47.53 -16.67 -22.43
C ASP A 211 46.46 -17.45 -21.61
N ASP A 212 46.89 -18.56 -21.02
CA ASP A 212 46.11 -19.32 -20.09
C ASP A 212 46.05 -18.56 -18.75
N LYS A 213 44.92 -17.90 -18.50
CA LYS A 213 44.66 -17.20 -17.23
C LYS A 213 43.87 -18.04 -16.24
N GLY A 214 43.55 -19.23 -16.64
CA GLY A 214 43.02 -20.31 -15.80
C GLY A 214 41.80 -20.00 -14.98
N GLY A 215 41.15 -21.04 -14.52
CA GLY A 215 40.21 -20.91 -13.41
C GLY A 215 38.76 -20.66 -13.78
N PHE A 216 38.28 -21.27 -14.88
CA PHE A 216 36.85 -21.19 -15.23
C PHE A 216 36.28 -19.77 -15.14
N PRO A 217 36.56 -18.89 -16.09
CA PRO A 217 35.93 -17.58 -16.11
C PRO A 217 34.41 -17.76 -16.24
N HIS A 218 33.68 -17.28 -15.27
CA HIS A 218 32.22 -17.34 -15.28
C HIS A 218 31.65 -16.13 -16.02
N ASP A 219 32.37 -14.99 -15.94
CA ASP A 219 32.02 -13.73 -16.55
C ASP A 219 33.26 -12.85 -16.72
N ALA A 220 33.15 -11.85 -17.57
CA ALA A 220 34.22 -10.87 -17.76
C ALA A 220 33.68 -9.52 -18.24
N ALA A 221 34.44 -8.45 -17.99
CA ALA A 221 34.10 -7.11 -18.43
C ALA A 221 35.35 -6.33 -18.85
N LEU A 222 35.22 -5.49 -19.89
CA LEU A 222 36.25 -4.56 -20.29
C LEU A 222 36.21 -3.29 -19.43
N THR A 223 37.38 -2.69 -19.20
CA THR A 223 37.44 -1.35 -18.60
C THR A 223 37.02 -0.29 -19.64
N PRO A 224 36.42 0.84 -19.20
CA PRO A 224 35.87 1.85 -20.12
C PRO A 224 36.90 2.51 -21.04
N ASP A 225 38.16 2.41 -20.70
CA ASP A 225 39.27 2.88 -21.56
C ASP A 225 39.72 1.84 -22.58
N GLY A 226 39.10 0.65 -22.60
CA GLY A 226 39.42 -0.46 -23.49
C GLY A 226 40.82 -1.03 -23.32
N GLN A 227 41.52 -0.74 -22.20
CA GLN A 227 42.89 -1.18 -22.00
C GLN A 227 43.04 -2.47 -21.18
N ASN A 228 42.03 -2.79 -20.36
CA ASN A 228 42.10 -3.94 -19.47
C ASN A 228 40.82 -4.79 -19.53
N LEU A 229 41.00 -6.05 -19.18
CA LEU A 229 39.94 -7.04 -18.98
C LEU A 229 39.87 -7.43 -17.51
N ILE A 230 38.69 -7.48 -16.93
CA ILE A 230 38.46 -8.02 -15.59
C ILE A 230 37.71 -9.33 -15.74
N THR A 231 38.23 -10.42 -15.16
CA THR A 231 37.59 -11.73 -15.17
C THR A 231 37.06 -12.10 -13.79
N ALA A 232 35.87 -12.67 -13.76
CA ALA A 232 35.26 -13.34 -12.62
C ALA A 232 35.32 -14.87 -12.80
N GLY A 233 35.84 -15.59 -11.82
CA GLY A 233 36.06 -17.05 -11.93
C GLY A 233 36.77 -17.59 -10.69
N SER A 234 37.97 -18.14 -10.83
CA SER A 234 38.80 -18.56 -9.68
C SER A 234 39.23 -17.39 -8.78
N GLY A 235 39.03 -16.17 -9.23
CA GLY A 235 39.25 -14.90 -8.55
C GLY A 235 38.73 -13.75 -9.40
N LEU A 236 38.68 -12.57 -8.82
CA LEU A 236 38.41 -11.33 -9.57
C LEU A 236 39.75 -10.67 -9.90
N VAL A 237 40.14 -10.73 -11.19
CA VAL A 237 41.47 -10.32 -11.61
C VAL A 237 41.41 -9.41 -12.84
N GLU A 238 42.16 -8.33 -12.82
CA GLU A 238 42.32 -7.39 -13.93
C GLU A 238 43.61 -7.69 -14.69
N TYR A 239 43.49 -7.83 -16.02
CA TYR A 239 44.58 -8.09 -16.94
C TYR A 239 44.68 -6.98 -17.97
N ARG A 240 45.90 -6.59 -18.36
CA ARG A 240 46.14 -5.66 -19.45
C ARG A 240 45.94 -6.36 -20.79
N LEU A 241 45.15 -5.80 -21.69
CA LEU A 241 44.83 -6.43 -22.98
C LEU A 241 46.03 -6.52 -23.94
N SER A 242 47.08 -5.71 -23.80
CA SER A 242 48.23 -5.74 -24.72
C SER A 242 49.17 -6.94 -24.52
N ASP A 243 49.23 -7.50 -23.30
CA ASP A 243 50.18 -8.56 -22.95
C ASP A 243 49.60 -9.57 -21.93
N LEU A 244 48.34 -9.41 -21.52
CA LEU A 244 47.65 -10.19 -20.52
C LEU A 244 48.38 -10.26 -19.15
N ALA A 245 49.25 -9.27 -18.86
CA ALA A 245 49.88 -9.16 -17.57
C ALA A 245 48.83 -8.76 -16.51
N THR A 246 48.92 -9.37 -15.32
CA THR A 246 48.05 -9.04 -14.20
C THR A 246 48.31 -7.60 -13.76
N VAL A 247 47.28 -6.76 -13.78
CA VAL A 247 47.29 -5.38 -13.29
C VAL A 247 47.00 -5.36 -11.79
N ARG A 248 45.91 -6.03 -11.38
CA ARG A 248 45.56 -6.18 -9.95
C ARG A 248 44.65 -7.39 -9.72
N THR A 249 44.57 -7.79 -8.43
CA THR A 249 43.60 -8.78 -7.95
C THR A 249 42.74 -8.12 -6.89
N PHE A 250 41.44 -8.25 -7.01
CA PHE A 250 40.51 -7.68 -6.07
C PHE A 250 40.26 -8.64 -4.90
N PRO A 251 40.32 -8.16 -3.64
CA PRO A 251 40.09 -8.99 -2.47
C PRO A 251 38.58 -9.27 -2.32
N ILE A 252 38.18 -10.47 -2.63
CA ILE A 252 36.80 -10.94 -2.59
C ILE A 252 36.74 -12.21 -1.74
N ALA A 253 35.66 -12.41 -0.96
CA ALA A 253 35.63 -13.46 0.06
C ALA A 253 35.29 -14.85 -0.49
N SER A 254 34.70 -14.94 -1.66
CA SER A 254 34.27 -16.18 -2.31
C SER A 254 34.50 -16.11 -3.81
N GLN A 255 34.17 -17.17 -4.52
CA GLN A 255 34.30 -17.25 -5.98
C GLN A 255 33.34 -16.23 -6.64
N PRO A 256 33.85 -15.32 -7.48
CA PRO A 256 33.00 -14.38 -8.23
C PRO A 256 32.26 -15.08 -9.37
N GLU A 257 30.97 -14.77 -9.48
CA GLU A 257 30.08 -15.36 -10.48
C GLU A 257 29.76 -14.39 -11.62
N SER A 258 29.77 -13.06 -11.34
CA SER A 258 29.54 -12.02 -12.35
C SER A 258 30.34 -10.77 -12.04
N VAL A 259 30.68 -9.99 -13.11
CA VAL A 259 31.43 -8.73 -13.00
C VAL A 259 30.89 -7.69 -13.97
N SER A 260 30.86 -6.45 -13.56
CA SER A 260 30.51 -5.30 -14.43
C SER A 260 31.33 -4.07 -14.05
N VAL A 261 31.66 -3.24 -15.05
CA VAL A 261 32.43 -2.01 -14.86
C VAL A 261 31.58 -0.81 -15.22
N ALA A 262 31.49 0.16 -14.30
CA ALA A 262 30.79 1.42 -14.53
C ALA A 262 31.58 2.34 -15.48
N PRO A 263 30.91 3.35 -16.08
CA PRO A 263 31.62 4.30 -16.99
C PRO A 263 32.79 5.07 -16.34
N ASP A 264 32.83 5.16 -15.02
CA ASP A 264 33.94 5.78 -14.28
C ASP A 264 35.02 4.78 -13.83
N GLY A 265 34.95 3.52 -14.27
CA GLY A 265 35.89 2.46 -13.93
C GLY A 265 35.63 1.78 -12.58
N THR A 266 34.55 2.10 -11.89
CA THR A 266 34.14 1.38 -10.68
C THR A 266 33.72 -0.05 -11.02
N VAL A 267 34.29 -1.04 -10.34
CA VAL A 267 34.04 -2.47 -10.57
C VAL A 267 33.00 -2.98 -9.59
N ALA A 268 31.98 -3.67 -10.07
CA ALA A 268 31.06 -4.44 -9.25
C ALA A 268 31.20 -5.93 -9.55
N ALA A 269 31.17 -6.76 -8.55
CA ALA A 269 31.18 -8.21 -8.70
C ALA A 269 30.21 -8.86 -7.70
N THR A 270 29.56 -9.93 -8.14
CA THR A 270 28.78 -10.81 -7.27
C THR A 270 29.52 -12.12 -7.01
N VAL A 271 29.27 -12.71 -5.85
CA VAL A 271 29.86 -13.98 -5.46
C VAL A 271 28.78 -14.98 -5.12
N LEU A 272 29.15 -16.27 -5.21
CA LEU A 272 28.29 -17.35 -4.72
C LEU A 272 27.95 -17.10 -3.26
N ASP A 273 26.67 -17.20 -2.91
CA ASP A 273 26.16 -16.97 -1.55
C ASP A 273 26.95 -17.77 -0.52
N THR A 274 27.47 -17.04 0.47
CA THR A 274 28.11 -17.60 1.66
C THR A 274 27.41 -16.97 2.86
N ASP A 275 26.58 -17.71 3.55
CA ASP A 275 25.63 -17.34 4.61
C ASP A 275 25.98 -16.13 5.52
N ASP A 276 27.25 -15.76 5.64
CA ASP A 276 27.75 -14.71 6.54
C ASP A 276 28.68 -13.68 5.89
N ALA A 277 29.04 -13.83 4.60
CA ALA A 277 29.89 -12.88 3.85
C ALA A 277 29.01 -12.01 2.91
N GLY A 278 29.58 -10.93 2.40
CA GLY A 278 28.87 -10.12 1.42
C GLY A 278 28.75 -10.85 0.08
N ASP A 279 27.65 -10.62 -0.64
CA ASP A 279 27.33 -11.25 -1.92
C ASP A 279 27.64 -10.32 -3.11
N THR A 280 27.69 -9.01 -2.86
CA THR A 280 27.99 -7.99 -3.87
C THR A 280 29.08 -7.07 -3.37
N TYR A 281 30.14 -6.92 -4.14
CA TYR A 281 31.30 -6.10 -3.85
C TYR A 281 31.42 -4.99 -4.89
N VAL A 282 31.70 -3.78 -4.42
CA VAL A 282 31.97 -2.62 -5.30
C VAL A 282 33.34 -2.07 -4.95
N PHE A 283 34.20 -1.93 -5.97
CA PHE A 283 35.57 -1.42 -5.84
C PHE A 283 35.72 -0.13 -6.64
N SER A 284 36.26 0.92 -6.01
CA SER A 284 36.66 2.11 -6.74
C SER A 284 37.94 1.85 -7.54
N THR A 285 38.29 2.76 -8.48
CA THR A 285 39.38 2.60 -9.41
C THR A 285 40.76 2.41 -8.76
N ASP A 286 40.95 2.99 -7.56
CA ASP A 286 42.28 3.10 -6.95
C ASP A 286 42.46 2.33 -5.64
N GLU A 287 41.44 1.59 -5.17
CA GLU A 287 41.49 0.99 -3.84
C GLU A 287 41.60 -0.54 -3.87
N SER A 288 42.47 -1.06 -3.02
CA SER A 288 42.61 -2.50 -2.75
C SER A 288 41.53 -3.07 -1.80
N LYS A 289 40.57 -2.25 -1.38
CA LYS A 289 39.47 -2.64 -0.52
C LYS A 289 38.15 -2.28 -1.20
N PRO A 290 37.09 -3.05 -0.98
CA PRO A 290 35.81 -2.68 -1.53
C PRO A 290 35.31 -1.36 -0.92
N ALA A 291 34.83 -0.46 -1.77
CA ALA A 291 34.15 0.78 -1.37
C ALA A 291 32.83 0.47 -0.67
N SER A 292 32.16 -0.62 -1.03
CA SER A 292 30.99 -1.12 -0.31
C SER A 292 30.84 -2.63 -0.51
N VAL A 293 30.14 -3.25 0.41
CA VAL A 293 29.74 -4.65 0.37
C VAL A 293 28.27 -4.74 0.78
N ARG A 294 27.49 -5.52 0.01
CA ARG A 294 26.10 -5.85 0.33
C ARG A 294 25.99 -7.32 0.66
N ASN A 295 25.15 -7.65 1.64
CA ASN A 295 24.71 -9.00 1.90
C ASN A 295 23.22 -9.08 1.52
N LEU A 296 22.89 -9.87 0.53
CA LEU A 296 21.55 -9.96 -0.06
C LEU A 296 20.70 -11.09 0.56
N THR A 297 21.21 -11.74 1.58
CA THR A 297 20.59 -12.80 2.41
C THR A 297 19.71 -13.81 1.67
N ARG A 298 20.18 -15.06 1.52
CA ARG A 298 19.45 -16.22 0.95
C ARG A 298 19.11 -16.11 -0.54
N GLU A 299 19.87 -15.38 -1.29
CA GLU A 299 19.75 -15.35 -2.74
C GLU A 299 20.91 -16.08 -3.40
N TRP A 300 20.58 -16.85 -4.43
CA TRP A 300 21.57 -17.49 -5.28
C TRP A 300 22.00 -16.48 -6.35
N MET A 301 23.31 -16.33 -6.57
CA MET A 301 23.87 -15.56 -7.67
C MET A 301 24.12 -16.49 -8.85
N PRO A 302 23.32 -16.45 -9.91
CA PRO A 302 23.56 -17.26 -11.09
C PRO A 302 24.87 -16.81 -11.77
N ARG A 303 25.48 -17.73 -12.49
CA ARG A 303 26.67 -17.45 -13.31
C ARG A 303 26.29 -16.70 -14.55
N GLY A 304 27.22 -15.86 -15.06
CA GLY A 304 27.06 -15.15 -16.28
C GLY A 304 26.85 -13.64 -16.09
N HIS A 305 26.63 -12.94 -17.19
CA HIS A 305 26.55 -11.47 -17.23
C HIS A 305 25.21 -10.94 -16.67
N LEU A 306 24.96 -11.18 -15.37
CA LEU A 306 23.72 -10.85 -14.66
C LEU A 306 23.87 -9.68 -13.68
N THR A 307 25.01 -9.00 -13.74
CA THR A 307 25.35 -7.79 -12.97
C THR A 307 25.66 -6.67 -13.93
N ASN A 308 24.90 -5.58 -13.88
CA ASN A 308 25.10 -4.46 -14.80
C ASN A 308 24.93 -3.11 -14.11
N TRP A 309 25.76 -2.14 -14.47
CA TRP A 309 25.57 -0.76 -14.08
C TRP A 309 24.49 -0.08 -14.93
N SER A 310 23.77 0.87 -14.32
CA SER A 310 23.01 1.85 -15.11
C SER A 310 23.98 2.68 -15.97
N ALA A 311 23.52 3.17 -17.11
CA ALA A 311 24.36 3.94 -18.04
C ALA A 311 25.05 5.16 -17.39
N ASP A 312 24.44 5.76 -16.38
CA ASP A 312 25.02 6.88 -15.59
C ASP A 312 25.89 6.41 -14.41
N GLY A 313 26.04 5.10 -14.20
CA GLY A 313 26.80 4.52 -13.10
C GLY A 313 26.23 4.80 -11.70
N SER A 314 25.01 5.30 -11.58
CA SER A 314 24.41 5.63 -10.29
C SER A 314 23.76 4.44 -9.58
N LYS A 315 23.40 3.40 -10.33
CA LYS A 315 22.74 2.19 -9.86
C LYS A 315 23.44 0.93 -10.34
N LEU A 316 23.24 -0.15 -9.60
CA LEU A 316 23.64 -1.48 -10.00
C LEU A 316 22.39 -2.36 -10.12
N PHE A 317 22.23 -3.01 -11.25
CA PHE A 317 21.16 -3.96 -11.52
C PHE A 317 21.72 -5.38 -11.39
N LEU A 318 21.02 -6.24 -10.68
CA LEU A 318 21.36 -7.64 -10.51
C LEU A 318 20.15 -8.49 -10.86
N VAL A 319 20.38 -9.62 -11.54
CA VAL A 319 19.40 -10.70 -11.59
C VAL A 319 19.89 -11.81 -10.66
N THR A 320 19.13 -12.08 -9.62
CA THR A 320 19.41 -13.10 -8.61
C THR A 320 18.31 -14.15 -8.62
N ASP A 321 18.52 -15.29 -7.97
CA ASP A 321 17.50 -16.32 -7.86
C ASP A 321 17.11 -16.55 -6.39
N THR A 322 15.83 -16.66 -6.13
CA THR A 322 15.30 -17.07 -4.83
C THR A 322 14.39 -18.28 -5.02
N TYR A 323 14.88 -19.47 -4.71
CA TYR A 323 14.12 -20.73 -4.85
C TYR A 323 13.51 -20.93 -6.25
N TYR A 324 14.31 -20.78 -7.31
CA TYR A 324 13.91 -20.88 -8.72
C TYR A 324 12.94 -19.77 -9.19
N THR A 325 13.03 -18.62 -8.56
CA THR A 325 12.28 -17.43 -9.00
C THR A 325 13.27 -16.29 -9.21
N PRO A 326 13.54 -15.90 -10.47
CA PRO A 326 14.42 -14.79 -10.77
C PRO A 326 13.91 -13.48 -10.14
N GLN A 327 14.82 -12.77 -9.51
CA GLN A 327 14.58 -11.48 -8.87
C GLN A 327 15.40 -10.39 -9.56
N PHE A 328 14.77 -9.32 -9.97
CA PHE A 328 15.47 -8.11 -10.38
C PHE A 328 15.71 -7.23 -9.16
N ARG A 329 16.96 -6.95 -8.93
CA ARG A 329 17.40 -6.13 -7.79
C ARG A 329 18.04 -4.85 -8.29
N VAL A 330 17.69 -3.74 -7.65
CA VAL A 330 18.30 -2.44 -7.85
C VAL A 330 19.03 -2.04 -6.59
N ILE A 331 20.34 -1.86 -6.67
CA ILE A 331 21.14 -1.27 -5.60
C ILE A 331 21.31 0.22 -5.92
N ASP A 332 20.70 1.05 -5.07
CA ASP A 332 20.89 2.50 -5.14
C ASP A 332 22.15 2.89 -4.37
N GLU A 333 22.88 3.89 -4.89
CA GLU A 333 24.17 4.34 -4.32
C GLU A 333 25.14 3.17 -4.03
N PRO A 334 25.45 2.30 -5.03
CA PRO A 334 26.18 1.05 -4.80
C PRO A 334 27.59 1.25 -4.24
N ARG A 335 28.15 2.45 -4.37
CA ARG A 335 29.47 2.82 -3.81
C ARG A 335 29.44 3.10 -2.30
N LYS A 336 28.23 3.15 -1.67
CA LYS A 336 28.07 3.42 -0.24
C LYS A 336 27.63 2.19 0.52
N TYR A 337 28.09 2.06 1.75
CA TYR A 337 27.59 1.05 2.69
C TYR A 337 26.13 1.32 3.06
N ALA A 338 25.30 0.32 2.96
CA ALA A 338 23.90 0.44 3.35
C ALA A 338 23.76 0.65 4.86
N ALA A 339 23.12 1.76 5.25
CA ALA A 339 22.84 2.05 6.64
C ALA A 339 21.48 1.48 7.05
N THR A 340 21.44 0.76 8.17
CA THR A 340 20.22 0.20 8.75
C THR A 340 19.90 0.90 10.06
N LEU A 341 18.73 1.54 10.12
CA LEU A 341 18.25 2.27 11.27
C LEU A 341 17.10 1.51 11.96
N LYS A 342 17.19 1.33 13.27
CA LYS A 342 16.12 0.76 14.10
C LYS A 342 15.75 1.75 15.20
N VAL A 343 14.45 1.91 15.45
CA VAL A 343 13.89 2.77 16.49
C VAL A 343 13.04 1.89 17.41
N ASN A 344 13.21 2.03 18.72
CA ASN A 344 12.47 1.30 19.73
C ASN A 344 11.87 2.29 20.72
N ALA A 345 10.58 2.47 20.64
CA ALA A 345 9.78 3.23 21.59
C ALA A 345 9.01 2.28 22.52
N PRO A 346 8.66 2.68 23.74
CA PRO A 346 7.82 1.84 24.60
C PRO A 346 6.43 1.64 23.98
N ALA A 347 5.84 0.45 24.15
CA ALA A 347 4.53 0.15 23.60
C ALA A 347 3.45 1.12 24.09
N SER A 348 3.57 1.63 25.33
CA SER A 348 2.64 2.60 25.90
C SER A 348 3.34 3.57 26.86
N ALA A 349 2.77 4.77 27.02
CA ALA A 349 3.25 5.77 27.97
C ALA A 349 2.11 6.66 28.49
N PRO A 350 2.23 7.22 29.71
CA PRO A 350 1.31 8.25 30.17
C PRO A 350 1.53 9.57 29.43
N ARG A 351 0.45 10.28 29.05
CA ARG A 351 0.53 11.62 28.48
C ARG A 351 1.19 12.61 29.46
N ALA A 352 1.99 13.52 28.92
CA ALA A 352 2.71 14.55 29.67
C ALA A 352 3.65 13.99 30.76
N LYS A 353 4.18 12.79 30.55
CA LYS A 353 5.25 12.18 31.34
C LYS A 353 6.41 11.85 30.42
N THR A 354 7.61 11.90 30.97
CA THR A 354 8.83 11.56 30.25
C THR A 354 8.81 10.09 29.84
N LEU A 355 9.10 9.85 28.57
CA LEU A 355 9.42 8.52 28.03
C LEU A 355 10.80 8.56 27.40
N THR A 356 11.40 7.40 27.22
CA THR A 356 12.68 7.22 26.54
C THR A 356 12.48 6.41 25.28
N VAL A 357 13.03 6.90 24.16
CA VAL A 357 13.12 6.19 22.88
C VAL A 357 14.59 5.86 22.65
N THR A 358 14.86 4.63 22.24
CA THR A 358 16.21 4.14 21.92
C THR A 358 16.26 3.69 20.47
N GLY A 359 17.45 3.49 19.95
CA GLY A 359 17.63 2.91 18.63
C GLY A 359 19.09 2.59 18.33
N THR A 360 19.27 2.02 17.14
CA THR A 360 20.60 1.72 16.60
C THR A 360 20.66 2.10 15.12
N LEU A 361 21.79 2.62 14.71
CA LEU A 361 22.16 2.82 13.31
C LEU A 361 23.42 2.00 13.06
N THR A 362 23.35 1.06 12.11
CA THR A 362 24.44 0.14 11.76
C THR A 362 24.67 0.14 10.25
N ALA A 363 25.90 -0.17 9.85
CA ALA A 363 26.27 -0.42 8.46
C ALA A 363 27.45 -1.40 8.42
N GLY A 364 27.79 -1.94 7.24
CA GLY A 364 28.94 -2.82 7.04
C GLY A 364 30.27 -2.14 7.42
N LEU A 365 30.43 -0.87 7.11
CA LEU A 365 31.46 0.00 7.70
C LEU A 365 30.87 0.69 8.92
N ALA A 366 31.56 0.64 10.05
CA ALA A 366 31.08 1.19 11.30
C ALA A 366 30.98 2.73 11.27
N LEU A 367 29.83 3.27 11.64
CA LEU A 367 29.66 4.72 11.75
C LEU A 367 30.38 5.28 12.98
N PRO A 368 31.03 6.45 12.87
CA PRO A 368 31.70 7.09 14.00
C PRO A 368 30.76 7.45 15.15
N ALA A 369 31.24 7.38 16.38
CA ALA A 369 30.51 7.97 17.50
C ALA A 369 30.37 9.50 17.26
N GLY A 370 29.22 10.06 17.61
CA GLY A 370 28.89 11.46 17.31
C GLY A 370 28.13 11.68 16.01
N THR A 371 28.01 10.66 15.12
CA THR A 371 27.21 10.76 13.88
C THR A 371 25.80 11.28 14.21
N PRO A 372 25.30 12.32 13.49
CA PRO A 372 24.04 12.95 13.79
C PRO A 372 22.85 12.19 13.20
N VAL A 373 21.77 12.07 13.96
CA VAL A 373 20.44 11.66 13.48
C VAL A 373 19.41 12.71 13.88
N THR A 374 18.44 12.98 13.01
CA THR A 374 17.35 13.92 13.29
C THR A 374 16.12 13.18 13.78
N VAL A 375 15.39 13.78 14.71
CA VAL A 375 14.20 13.17 15.32
C VAL A 375 12.99 14.05 15.11
N THR A 376 11.89 13.45 14.65
CA THR A 376 10.58 14.09 14.48
C THR A 376 9.52 13.30 15.22
N ARG A 377 8.66 13.99 15.98
CA ARG A 377 7.47 13.44 16.61
C ARG A 377 6.24 13.86 15.83
N THR A 378 5.39 12.90 15.49
CA THR A 378 4.05 13.15 14.89
C THR A 378 2.98 12.71 15.88
N ASP A 379 2.04 13.60 16.18
CA ASP A 379 0.93 13.37 17.10
C ASP A 379 -0.31 14.23 16.70
N LEU A 380 -1.40 14.14 17.47
CA LEU A 380 -2.64 14.88 17.20
C LEU A 380 -2.50 16.43 17.31
N GLU A 381 -1.51 16.92 18.04
CA GLU A 381 -1.22 18.36 18.12
C GLU A 381 -0.16 18.80 17.09
N SER A 382 0.54 17.85 16.49
CA SER A 382 1.58 18.07 15.49
C SER A 382 1.47 17.06 14.35
N PRO A 383 0.39 17.09 13.55
CA PRO A 383 0.12 16.10 12.50
C PRO A 383 1.16 16.16 11.36
N ASN A 384 1.79 17.29 11.15
CA ASN A 384 2.85 17.49 10.15
C ASN A 384 4.26 17.26 10.71
N GLY A 385 4.38 16.81 11.96
CA GLY A 385 5.64 16.57 12.63
C GLY A 385 6.16 17.76 13.43
N LYS A 386 6.70 17.46 14.60
CA LYS A 386 7.42 18.37 15.49
C LYS A 386 8.87 17.91 15.59
N SER A 387 9.80 18.72 15.15
CA SER A 387 11.23 18.41 15.33
C SER A 387 11.59 18.36 16.83
N LEU A 388 12.28 17.30 17.22
CA LEU A 388 12.90 17.12 18.53
C LEU A 388 14.43 17.36 18.48
N GLY A 389 14.90 17.89 17.34
CA GLY A 389 16.30 18.24 17.11
C GLY A 389 17.17 17.03 16.74
N THR A 390 18.46 17.28 16.71
CA THR A 390 19.49 16.28 16.38
C THR A 390 19.92 15.53 17.63
N LYS A 391 20.18 14.23 17.48
CA LYS A 391 20.78 13.34 18.49
C LYS A 391 22.05 12.75 17.89
N SER A 392 22.99 12.39 18.73
CA SER A 392 24.28 11.82 18.33
C SER A 392 24.33 10.33 18.65
N LEU A 393 24.98 9.56 17.79
CA LEU A 393 25.29 8.16 18.08
C LEU A 393 26.34 8.06 19.20
N GLY A 394 26.15 7.11 20.08
CA GLY A 394 27.16 6.62 20.99
C GLY A 394 27.94 5.43 20.42
N THR A 395 28.72 4.79 21.26
CA THR A 395 29.49 3.60 20.91
C THR A 395 28.60 2.48 20.38
N GLY A 396 28.99 1.83 19.29
CA GLY A 396 28.25 0.75 18.65
C GLY A 396 26.98 1.20 17.96
N GLY A 397 26.93 2.46 17.48
CA GLY A 397 25.81 2.98 16.70
C GLY A 397 24.51 3.20 17.49
N LYS A 398 24.56 3.16 18.82
CA LYS A 398 23.38 3.33 19.69
C LYS A 398 23.03 4.79 19.89
N PHE A 399 21.76 5.11 19.98
CA PHE A 399 21.26 6.42 20.40
C PHE A 399 20.06 6.30 21.34
N SER A 400 19.86 7.34 22.14
CA SER A 400 18.66 7.46 22.95
C SER A 400 18.29 8.93 23.14
N PHE A 401 16.99 9.19 23.33
CA PHE A 401 16.48 10.51 23.70
C PHE A 401 15.24 10.38 24.55
N THR A 402 14.93 11.45 25.28
CA THR A 402 13.72 11.55 26.07
C THR A 402 12.76 12.55 25.43
N ASP A 403 11.46 12.32 25.60
CA ASP A 403 10.40 13.24 25.23
C ASP A 403 9.25 13.23 26.24
N VAL A 404 8.46 14.31 26.24
CA VAL A 404 7.26 14.47 27.06
C VAL A 404 6.09 14.73 26.11
N PRO A 405 5.42 13.70 25.58
CA PRO A 405 4.37 13.87 24.58
C PRO A 405 3.16 14.64 25.16
N PRO A 406 2.82 15.83 24.61
CA PRO A 406 1.69 16.64 25.08
C PRO A 406 0.35 16.04 24.67
N ALA A 407 0.31 15.35 23.54
CA ALA A 407 -0.85 14.68 23.00
C ALA A 407 -0.87 13.19 23.38
N GLY A 408 -2.06 12.66 23.59
CA GLY A 408 -2.30 11.23 23.71
C GLY A 408 -2.76 10.62 22.38
N ALA A 409 -3.13 9.36 22.39
CA ALA A 409 -3.32 8.46 21.25
C ALA A 409 -1.99 7.98 20.66
N LYS A 410 -1.97 7.62 19.37
CA LYS A 410 -0.74 7.17 18.72
C LYS A 410 0.22 8.34 18.52
N VAL A 411 1.42 8.20 19.05
CA VAL A 411 2.53 9.16 18.89
C VAL A 411 3.64 8.42 18.16
N LYS A 412 4.00 8.90 16.96
CA LYS A 412 5.03 8.31 16.11
C LYS A 412 6.32 9.11 16.27
N TYR A 413 7.42 8.41 16.52
CA TYR A 413 8.77 8.95 16.46
C TYR A 413 9.45 8.47 15.19
N THR A 414 9.86 9.40 14.34
CA THR A 414 10.63 9.14 13.12
C THR A 414 12.05 9.65 13.34
N VAL A 415 13.01 8.78 13.10
CA VAL A 415 14.44 9.11 13.15
C VAL A 415 15.00 9.00 11.74
N THR A 416 15.80 9.97 11.33
CA THR A 416 16.39 10.03 9.99
C THR A 416 17.90 10.29 10.13
N TYR A 417 18.66 9.48 9.45
CA TYR A 417 20.07 9.69 9.12
C TYR A 417 20.17 10.16 7.68
N ALA A 418 20.84 11.27 7.42
CA ALA A 418 20.88 11.86 6.08
C ALA A 418 21.86 11.14 5.11
N GLY A 419 22.66 10.21 5.63
CA GLY A 419 23.80 9.64 4.92
C GLY A 419 25.03 10.53 4.97
N ASP A 420 26.14 10.01 4.45
CA ASP A 420 27.41 10.72 4.27
C ASP A 420 28.12 10.27 2.98
N ALA A 421 29.38 10.55 2.82
CA ALA A 421 30.15 10.15 1.63
C ALA A 421 30.26 8.62 1.48
N THR A 422 30.23 7.88 2.59
CA THR A 422 30.48 6.43 2.64
C THR A 422 29.26 5.60 3.05
N HIS A 423 28.17 6.22 3.51
CA HIS A 423 26.98 5.52 3.99
C HIS A 423 25.71 6.09 3.33
N THR A 424 24.78 5.22 3.02
CA THR A 424 23.46 5.62 2.51
C THR A 424 22.61 6.29 3.59
N ALA A 425 21.65 7.12 3.19
CA ALA A 425 20.63 7.64 4.09
C ALA A 425 19.75 6.51 4.65
N ALA A 426 19.20 6.70 5.86
CA ALA A 426 18.29 5.74 6.48
C ALA A 426 17.21 6.44 7.30
N THR A 427 15.99 5.90 7.27
CA THR A 427 14.87 6.40 8.07
C THR A 427 14.10 5.23 8.69
N ALA A 428 13.79 5.35 9.98
CA ALA A 428 12.96 4.38 10.67
C ALA A 428 12.00 5.08 11.64
N SER A 429 10.95 4.40 12.02
CA SER A 429 9.98 4.96 12.96
C SER A 429 9.37 3.89 13.85
N ASP A 430 8.94 4.31 15.05
CA ASP A 430 8.15 3.49 15.96
C ASP A 430 7.05 4.32 16.61
N THR A 431 6.02 3.67 17.16
CA THR A 431 4.79 4.30 17.65
C THR A 431 4.48 3.89 19.08
N VAL A 432 4.18 4.88 19.92
CA VAL A 432 3.76 4.71 21.31
C VAL A 432 2.27 4.97 21.45
N ASP A 433 1.55 4.11 22.17
CA ASP A 433 0.17 4.39 22.60
C ASP A 433 0.20 5.24 23.87
N VAL A 434 0.04 6.56 23.69
CA VAL A 434 0.04 7.51 24.79
C VAL A 434 -1.37 7.65 25.37
N SER A 435 -1.51 7.46 26.69
CA SER A 435 -2.80 7.48 27.35
C SER A 435 -3.50 8.85 27.24
N ARG A 436 -4.84 8.84 27.14
CA ARG A 436 -5.71 10.01 27.23
C ARG A 436 -6.63 9.87 28.43
N ALA A 437 -6.94 10.98 29.09
CA ALA A 437 -7.94 10.96 30.16
C ALA A 437 -9.32 10.57 29.60
N THR A 438 -10.07 9.77 30.32
CA THR A 438 -11.45 9.42 29.95
C THR A 438 -12.40 10.50 30.47
N PRO A 439 -13.12 11.24 29.60
CA PRO A 439 -14.07 12.25 30.05
C PRO A 439 -15.37 11.60 30.51
N THR A 440 -16.11 12.30 31.37
CA THR A 440 -17.51 11.98 31.65
C THR A 440 -18.39 12.60 30.56
N LEU A 441 -19.33 11.83 30.03
CA LEU A 441 -20.36 12.31 29.11
C LEU A 441 -21.69 11.72 29.54
N THR A 442 -22.68 12.57 29.81
CA THR A 442 -24.00 12.17 30.19
C THR A 442 -25.04 12.76 29.24
N LEU A 443 -26.19 12.15 29.17
CA LEU A 443 -27.36 12.63 28.42
C LEU A 443 -28.61 12.44 29.30
N ASN A 444 -29.39 13.49 29.50
CA ASN A 444 -30.53 13.48 30.38
C ASN A 444 -31.75 12.70 29.83
N ASN A 445 -32.78 12.58 30.65
CA ASN A 445 -34.10 12.05 30.31
C ASN A 445 -34.19 10.53 30.05
N ASN A 446 -33.14 9.75 30.26
CA ASN A 446 -33.17 8.31 30.04
C ASN A 446 -34.35 7.65 30.82
N GLY A 447 -35.10 6.77 30.15
CA GLY A 447 -36.21 6.02 30.72
C GLY A 447 -37.52 6.81 30.87
N LYS A 448 -37.53 8.12 30.60
CA LYS A 448 -38.76 8.94 30.74
C LYS A 448 -39.73 8.69 29.59
N VAL A 449 -41.03 8.91 29.88
CA VAL A 449 -42.11 8.77 28.89
C VAL A 449 -42.84 10.11 28.75
N TYR A 450 -42.98 10.57 27.50
CA TYR A 450 -43.57 11.85 27.16
C TYR A 450 -44.87 11.72 26.39
N SER A 451 -45.64 12.78 26.32
CA SER A 451 -46.86 12.84 25.50
C SER A 451 -46.48 12.85 24.01
N TYR A 452 -47.40 12.40 23.16
CA TYR A 452 -47.20 12.44 21.70
C TYR A 452 -47.02 13.89 21.22
N GLY A 453 -45.94 14.13 20.43
CA GLY A 453 -45.66 15.45 19.89
C GLY A 453 -45.17 16.46 20.93
N GLN A 454 -44.70 16.01 22.08
CA GLN A 454 -44.15 16.90 23.10
C GLN A 454 -42.71 17.29 22.71
N ASP A 455 -42.42 18.58 22.67
CA ASP A 455 -41.10 19.13 22.56
C ASP A 455 -40.29 18.89 23.83
N VAL A 456 -39.23 18.12 23.74
CA VAL A 456 -38.38 17.73 24.87
C VAL A 456 -36.95 18.20 24.66
N LYS A 457 -36.44 18.96 25.63
CA LYS A 457 -35.05 19.41 25.65
C LYS A 457 -34.16 18.30 26.18
N PHE A 458 -33.24 17.85 25.32
CA PHE A 458 -32.14 16.97 25.67
C PHE A 458 -30.87 17.77 25.87
N THR A 459 -30.12 17.44 26.91
CA THR A 459 -28.85 18.10 27.23
C THR A 459 -27.78 17.06 27.43
N ALA A 460 -26.75 17.10 26.57
CA ALA A 460 -25.52 16.40 26.77
C ALA A 460 -24.58 17.24 27.64
N HIS A 461 -23.93 16.60 28.63
CA HIS A 461 -22.99 17.26 29.53
C HIS A 461 -21.64 16.54 29.52
N LEU A 462 -20.59 17.25 29.09
CA LEU A 462 -19.23 16.72 28.91
C LEU A 462 -18.33 16.91 30.16
N GLY A 463 -18.83 17.08 31.32
CA GLY A 463 -18.07 17.20 32.56
C GLY A 463 -17.06 18.37 32.58
N THR A 464 -16.03 18.25 33.40
CA THR A 464 -15.06 19.35 33.66
C THR A 464 -14.05 19.62 32.54
N THR A 465 -14.07 18.84 31.48
CA THR A 465 -13.11 18.91 30.36
C THR A 465 -13.64 19.69 29.15
N TYR A 466 -14.71 20.41 29.33
CA TYR A 466 -15.62 20.91 28.30
C TYR A 466 -15.06 22.00 27.38
N LYS A 467 -14.16 22.83 27.82
CA LYS A 467 -13.77 24.05 27.08
C LYS A 467 -13.51 23.80 25.60
N ASN A 468 -14.28 24.50 24.76
CA ASN A 468 -14.15 24.51 23.29
C ASN A 468 -14.21 23.11 22.64
N ARG A 469 -14.90 22.16 23.25
CA ARG A 469 -15.06 20.81 22.71
C ARG A 469 -16.41 20.63 22.05
N THR A 470 -16.40 19.98 20.90
CA THR A 470 -17.59 19.69 20.12
C THR A 470 -18.21 18.36 20.53
N VAL A 471 -19.52 18.37 20.71
CA VAL A 471 -20.34 17.18 20.95
C VAL A 471 -21.38 17.08 19.86
N GLU A 472 -21.70 15.87 19.45
CA GLU A 472 -22.82 15.54 18.56
C GLU A 472 -23.94 14.90 19.35
N ILE A 473 -25.19 15.22 18.99
CA ILE A 473 -26.38 14.54 19.49
C ILE A 473 -27.13 13.98 18.28
N TRP A 474 -27.31 12.67 18.29
CA TRP A 474 -28.01 11.91 17.26
C TRP A 474 -29.34 11.43 17.82
N ALA A 475 -30.37 11.37 16.98
CA ALA A 475 -31.68 10.83 17.33
C ALA A 475 -32.05 9.70 16.38
N ASN A 476 -32.39 8.56 16.95
CA ASN A 476 -32.86 7.36 16.28
C ASN A 476 -34.29 7.02 16.71
N PRO A 477 -35.31 7.56 16.03
CA PRO A 477 -36.70 7.18 16.29
C PRO A 477 -36.92 5.71 15.93
N TYR A 478 -37.61 4.96 16.81
CA TYR A 478 -37.91 3.56 16.56
C TYR A 478 -38.77 3.37 15.30
N GLY A 479 -38.46 2.35 14.53
CA GLY A 479 -39.11 1.98 13.27
C GLY A 479 -38.17 2.10 12.07
N ALA A 480 -38.26 1.14 11.15
CA ALA A 480 -37.37 1.06 9.99
C ALA A 480 -37.58 2.19 8.96
N ASP A 481 -38.66 2.97 9.09
CA ASP A 481 -39.03 4.07 8.21
C ASP A 481 -38.38 5.42 8.61
N LYS A 482 -37.63 5.46 9.71
CA LYS A 482 -36.93 6.67 10.17
C LYS A 482 -35.46 6.36 10.40
N PRO A 483 -34.56 7.06 9.69
CA PRO A 483 -33.11 6.89 9.89
C PRO A 483 -32.64 7.53 11.20
N ASN A 484 -31.49 7.04 11.69
CA ASN A 484 -30.73 7.75 12.71
C ASN A 484 -30.17 9.05 12.13
N THR A 485 -30.45 10.19 12.72
CA THR A 485 -30.10 11.51 12.20
C THR A 485 -29.32 12.33 13.22
N LEU A 486 -28.36 13.12 12.74
CA LEU A 486 -27.69 14.15 13.54
C LEU A 486 -28.65 15.31 13.79
N VAL A 487 -29.07 15.48 15.05
CA VAL A 487 -30.03 16.55 15.42
C VAL A 487 -29.33 17.80 15.97
N LYS A 488 -28.10 17.67 16.43
CA LYS A 488 -27.29 18.81 16.88
C LYS A 488 -25.79 18.44 16.87
N THR A 489 -24.99 19.37 16.38
CA THR A 489 -23.54 19.40 16.64
C THR A 489 -23.17 20.81 17.11
N GLY A 490 -22.17 20.91 17.95
CA GLY A 490 -21.68 22.21 18.41
C GLY A 490 -20.75 22.12 19.61
N THR A 491 -20.11 23.22 19.87
CA THR A 491 -19.26 23.42 21.05
C THR A 491 -20.14 23.51 22.30
N VAL A 492 -19.76 22.79 23.34
CA VAL A 492 -20.43 22.90 24.65
C VAL A 492 -20.21 24.28 25.25
N ASN A 493 -21.17 24.75 26.06
CA ASN A 493 -21.07 26.04 26.75
C ASN A 493 -20.09 25.99 27.95
N SER A 494 -20.00 27.10 28.70
CA SER A 494 -19.13 27.22 29.88
C SER A 494 -19.38 26.16 30.96
N ASP A 495 -20.58 25.61 31.02
CA ASP A 495 -20.97 24.56 31.99
C ASP A 495 -20.81 23.15 31.41
N GLY A 496 -20.24 23.00 30.23
CA GLY A 496 -20.05 21.71 29.54
C GLY A 496 -21.33 21.18 28.87
N ASN A 497 -22.33 21.99 28.60
CA ASN A 497 -23.62 21.57 28.09
C ASN A 497 -23.81 21.89 26.61
N LEU A 498 -24.39 20.94 25.88
CA LEU A 498 -25.00 21.12 24.57
C LEU A 498 -26.43 20.61 24.59
N SER A 499 -27.39 21.44 24.15
CA SER A 499 -28.80 21.07 24.20
C SER A 499 -29.43 21.13 22.81
N VAL A 500 -30.47 20.29 22.65
CA VAL A 500 -31.36 20.26 21.48
C VAL A 500 -32.78 19.97 21.93
N VAL A 501 -33.77 20.51 21.24
CA VAL A 501 -35.18 20.18 21.42
C VAL A 501 -35.59 19.21 20.32
N VAL A 502 -36.29 18.12 20.74
CA VAL A 502 -36.76 17.06 19.82
C VAL A 502 -38.26 16.89 20.03
N ASP A 503 -39.03 16.96 18.95
CA ASP A 503 -40.48 16.63 18.92
C ASP A 503 -40.66 15.11 18.98
N LEU A 504 -41.17 14.60 20.09
CA LEU A 504 -41.26 13.16 20.38
C LEU A 504 -42.58 12.57 19.90
N LYS A 505 -42.59 11.99 18.72
CA LYS A 505 -43.75 11.24 18.18
C LYS A 505 -43.62 9.73 18.35
N ARG A 506 -42.44 9.22 18.70
CA ARG A 506 -42.14 7.80 18.88
C ARG A 506 -41.15 7.60 20.02
N LYS A 507 -41.04 6.36 20.49
CA LYS A 507 -39.88 5.94 21.28
C LYS A 507 -38.62 6.31 20.50
N THR A 508 -37.69 6.99 21.12
CA THR A 508 -36.48 7.51 20.46
C THR A 508 -35.26 7.20 21.31
N GLU A 509 -34.24 6.66 20.70
CA GLU A 509 -32.90 6.57 21.28
C GLU A 509 -32.10 7.80 20.85
N LEU A 510 -31.57 8.52 21.81
CA LEU A 510 -30.63 9.60 21.57
C LEU A 510 -29.23 9.15 21.96
N THR A 511 -28.24 9.49 21.13
CA THR A 511 -26.83 9.22 21.39
C THR A 511 -26.06 10.53 21.38
N ALA A 512 -25.40 10.86 22.50
CA ALA A 512 -24.39 11.92 22.53
C ALA A 512 -23.00 11.32 22.27
N LYS A 513 -22.22 11.97 21.40
CA LYS A 513 -20.87 11.55 21.03
C LYS A 513 -19.87 12.69 21.18
N PHE A 514 -18.78 12.41 21.84
CA PHE A 514 -17.55 13.20 21.83
C PHE A 514 -16.48 12.40 21.11
N ALA A 515 -15.93 12.93 20.00
CA ALA A 515 -14.94 12.22 19.18
C ALA A 515 -13.58 12.07 19.86
N GLY A 516 -13.37 12.76 20.98
CA GLY A 516 -12.06 12.86 21.64
C GLY A 516 -11.20 13.96 21.03
N ASP A 517 -10.09 14.21 21.68
CA ASP A 517 -9.05 15.15 21.24
C ASP A 517 -7.65 14.65 21.68
N ALA A 518 -6.66 15.48 21.56
CA ALA A 518 -5.29 15.17 21.97
C ALA A 518 -5.14 14.85 23.47
N ARG A 519 -6.10 15.21 24.31
CA ARG A 519 -6.02 15.07 25.78
C ARG A 519 -7.02 14.09 26.35
N TYR A 520 -8.15 13.90 25.70
CA TYR A 520 -9.26 13.10 26.18
C TYR A 520 -9.70 12.06 25.15
N ALA A 521 -9.97 10.87 25.64
CA ALA A 521 -10.43 9.76 24.83
C ALA A 521 -11.86 10.01 24.27
N PRO A 522 -12.24 9.40 23.15
CA PRO A 522 -13.61 9.41 22.65
C PRO A 522 -14.57 8.85 23.72
N LYS A 523 -15.77 9.41 23.77
CA LYS A 523 -16.83 8.94 24.67
C LYS A 523 -18.19 9.06 24.00
N SER A 524 -19.04 8.04 24.20
CA SER A 524 -20.44 8.10 23.81
C SER A 524 -21.34 7.70 24.99
N THR A 525 -22.58 8.18 24.96
CA THR A 525 -23.62 7.83 25.92
C THR A 525 -24.99 7.84 25.25
N GLN A 526 -25.92 7.06 25.77
CA GLN A 526 -27.25 6.93 25.19
C GLN A 526 -28.34 7.26 26.21
N SER A 527 -29.49 7.70 25.71
CA SER A 527 -30.70 7.96 26.46
C SER A 527 -31.90 7.52 25.63
N THR A 528 -32.64 6.54 26.11
CA THR A 528 -33.87 6.08 25.45
C THR A 528 -35.07 6.65 26.14
N VAL A 529 -35.94 7.31 25.38
CA VAL A 529 -37.18 7.89 25.88
C VAL A 529 -38.40 7.28 25.19
N GLY A 530 -39.49 7.09 25.95
CA GLY A 530 -40.76 6.68 25.42
C GLY A 530 -41.62 7.86 24.97
N ALA A 531 -42.44 7.66 23.95
CA ALA A 531 -43.51 8.57 23.56
C ALA A 531 -44.85 7.82 23.57
N LYS A 532 -45.83 8.39 24.23
CA LYS A 532 -47.22 7.93 24.15
C LYS A 532 -47.75 8.08 22.73
N VAL A 533 -48.91 7.48 22.47
CA VAL A 533 -49.66 7.66 21.23
C VAL A 533 -50.80 8.68 21.45
N SER A 534 -51.04 9.54 20.48
CA SER A 534 -52.29 10.30 20.46
C SER A 534 -53.46 9.35 20.11
N ILE A 535 -54.48 9.29 20.95
CA ILE A 535 -55.64 8.44 20.74
C ILE A 535 -56.90 9.29 20.80
N SER A 536 -57.67 9.30 19.71
CA SER A 536 -59.03 9.84 19.68
C SER A 536 -60.02 8.69 19.59
N THR A 537 -61.01 8.72 20.45
CA THR A 537 -62.16 7.78 20.46
C THR A 537 -63.44 8.54 20.25
N SER A 538 -64.19 8.20 19.21
CA SER A 538 -65.57 8.67 19.03
C SER A 538 -66.57 7.52 19.02
N VAL A 539 -67.76 7.77 19.41
CA VAL A 539 -68.88 6.80 19.35
C VAL A 539 -70.04 7.50 18.65
N SER A 540 -70.46 6.95 17.52
CA SER A 540 -71.50 7.53 16.67
C SER A 540 -72.75 6.66 16.64
N GLY A 541 -73.86 7.24 16.17
CA GLY A 541 -75.20 6.59 16.14
C GLY A 541 -76.13 6.91 17.33
N ALA A 542 -75.65 7.67 18.29
CA ALA A 542 -76.49 8.14 19.38
C ALA A 542 -77.54 9.17 18.91
N TYR A 543 -78.79 9.12 19.49
CA TYR A 543 -79.81 10.08 19.15
C TYR A 543 -79.82 11.31 20.09
N LYS A 544 -79.18 11.21 21.27
CA LYS A 544 -78.96 12.35 22.19
C LYS A 544 -77.74 12.10 23.08
N SER A 545 -77.26 13.16 23.74
CA SER A 545 -76.28 13.08 24.82
C SER A 545 -76.82 13.84 26.04
N LYS A 546 -76.49 13.35 27.26
CA LYS A 546 -76.87 13.99 28.49
C LYS A 546 -75.81 13.74 29.56
N TYR A 547 -75.53 14.77 30.38
CA TYR A 547 -74.70 14.61 31.58
C TYR A 547 -75.52 13.89 32.66
N THR A 548 -75.09 12.73 33.09
CA THR A 548 -75.71 11.90 34.13
C THR A 548 -74.67 10.93 34.69
N TRP A 549 -74.84 10.49 35.91
CA TRP A 549 -73.90 9.59 36.63
C TRP A 549 -72.43 10.08 36.54
N ASN A 550 -72.25 11.38 36.76
CA ASN A 550 -70.97 12.09 36.73
C ASN A 550 -70.17 12.06 35.38
N HIS A 551 -70.84 11.68 34.30
CA HIS A 551 -70.27 11.66 32.97
C HIS A 551 -71.26 12.05 31.87
N THR A 552 -70.78 12.46 30.70
CA THR A 552 -71.65 12.65 29.55
C THR A 552 -71.89 11.30 28.90
N TYR A 553 -73.14 10.83 28.94
CA TYR A 553 -73.60 9.59 28.32
C TYR A 553 -74.23 9.85 26.97
N LEU A 554 -73.89 8.98 25.99
CA LEU A 554 -74.56 8.88 24.71
C LEU A 554 -75.70 7.90 24.80
N PHE A 555 -76.88 8.29 24.33
CA PHE A 555 -78.11 7.48 24.41
C PHE A 555 -78.40 6.86 23.01
N PHE A 556 -78.55 5.54 23.01
CA PHE A 556 -78.85 4.75 21.81
C PHE A 556 -80.25 4.11 21.97
N ARG A 557 -80.96 3.99 20.83
CA ARG A 557 -82.13 3.07 20.81
C ARG A 557 -81.57 1.64 20.65
N GLN A 558 -82.28 0.65 21.23
CA GLN A 558 -81.84 -0.76 21.14
C GLN A 558 -81.74 -1.29 19.71
N SER A 559 -82.42 -0.66 18.74
CA SER A 559 -82.38 -1.00 17.32
C SER A 559 -81.17 -0.36 16.57
N LYS A 560 -80.29 0.38 17.31
CA LYS A 560 -79.19 1.12 16.71
C LYS A 560 -77.90 0.77 17.41
N ASP A 561 -77.01 0.09 16.65
CA ASP A 561 -75.66 -0.27 17.12
C ASP A 561 -74.76 0.95 17.22
N PRO A 562 -74.00 1.11 18.33
CA PRO A 562 -72.94 2.09 18.41
C PRO A 562 -71.77 1.73 17.48
N VAL A 563 -71.24 2.71 16.76
CA VAL A 563 -69.99 2.55 16.01
C VAL A 563 -68.89 3.30 16.75
N VAL A 564 -67.90 2.54 17.23
CA VAL A 564 -66.73 3.07 17.93
C VAL A 564 -65.59 3.25 16.94
N THR A 565 -65.20 4.49 16.74
CA THR A 565 -64.04 4.81 15.85
C THR A 565 -62.84 5.25 16.69
N ALA A 566 -61.75 4.52 16.53
CA ALA A 566 -60.44 4.90 17.02
C ALA A 566 -59.67 5.64 15.93
N THR A 567 -58.94 6.69 16.29
CA THR A 567 -57.97 7.34 15.42
C THR A 567 -56.65 7.47 16.17
N LEU A 568 -55.59 6.91 15.59
CA LEU A 568 -54.21 6.94 16.08
C LEU A 568 -53.28 7.37 14.94
N PRO A 569 -52.10 7.93 15.19
CA PRO A 569 -51.12 8.17 14.16
C PRO A 569 -50.83 6.88 13.39
N PRO A 570 -50.85 6.90 12.05
CA PRO A 570 -50.68 5.70 11.24
C PRO A 570 -49.27 5.12 11.39
N TYR A 571 -49.19 3.78 11.41
CA TYR A 571 -47.96 3.03 11.36
C TYR A 571 -48.26 1.61 10.83
N GLY A 572 -47.34 1.04 10.02
CA GLY A 572 -47.52 -0.29 9.42
C GLY A 572 -47.75 -1.37 10.49
N GLY A 573 -48.85 -2.13 10.35
CA GLY A 573 -49.21 -3.21 11.26
C GLY A 573 -49.84 -2.78 12.58
N ARG A 574 -49.97 -1.48 12.84
CA ARG A 574 -50.53 -0.94 14.10
C ARG A 574 -51.96 -1.44 14.37
N LYS A 575 -52.19 -1.81 15.62
CA LYS A 575 -53.51 -2.22 16.11
C LYS A 575 -53.97 -1.31 17.26
N GLN A 576 -55.26 -1.15 17.38
CA GLN A 576 -55.90 -0.62 18.59
C GLN A 576 -56.53 -1.76 19.41
N LEU A 577 -56.50 -1.64 20.72
CA LEU A 577 -57.26 -2.49 21.66
C LEU A 577 -58.55 -1.80 22.02
N LEU A 578 -59.67 -2.35 21.56
CA LEU A 578 -61.01 -1.95 21.97
C LEU A 578 -61.37 -2.66 23.28
N GLN A 579 -61.81 -1.92 24.29
CA GLN A 579 -62.29 -2.46 25.55
C GLN A 579 -63.66 -1.86 25.88
N VAL A 580 -64.65 -2.73 26.08
CA VAL A 580 -66.02 -2.36 26.52
C VAL A 580 -66.23 -2.90 27.89
N GLN A 581 -66.85 -2.08 28.75
CA GLN A 581 -67.24 -2.46 30.11
C GLN A 581 -68.67 -2.04 30.37
N TYR A 582 -69.37 -2.82 31.22
CA TYR A 582 -70.66 -2.44 31.75
C TYR A 582 -70.59 -2.22 33.30
N TRP A 583 -71.51 -1.45 33.82
CA TRP A 583 -71.62 -1.21 35.27
C TRP A 583 -72.49 -2.29 35.94
N SER A 584 -71.90 -3.09 36.83
CA SER A 584 -72.59 -4.19 37.51
C SER A 584 -73.49 -3.74 38.73
N GLY A 585 -73.52 -2.46 39.01
CA GLY A 585 -74.07 -1.87 40.21
C GLY A 585 -73.04 -1.42 41.23
N THR A 586 -71.92 -2.09 41.29
CA THR A 586 -70.81 -1.81 42.21
C THR A 586 -69.48 -1.50 41.52
N SER A 587 -69.22 -2.10 40.35
CA SER A 587 -67.93 -1.99 39.63
C SER A 587 -68.12 -2.05 38.12
N TRP A 588 -67.06 -1.62 37.40
CA TRP A 588 -66.97 -1.74 35.93
C TRP A 588 -66.44 -3.12 35.57
N VAL A 589 -67.21 -3.94 34.88
CA VAL A 589 -66.83 -5.28 34.43
C VAL A 589 -66.58 -5.28 32.93
N THR A 590 -65.42 -5.84 32.48
CA THR A 590 -65.11 -5.96 31.06
C THR A 590 -65.99 -7.03 30.44
N THR A 591 -66.74 -6.66 29.40
CA THR A 591 -67.54 -7.57 28.57
C THR A 591 -66.96 -7.87 27.19
N TYR A 592 -66.11 -6.98 26.68
CA TYR A 592 -65.46 -7.18 25.40
C TYR A 592 -64.08 -6.57 25.39
N ARG A 593 -63.11 -7.27 24.78
CA ARG A 593 -61.73 -6.82 24.64
C ARG A 593 -61.08 -7.52 23.45
N GLU A 594 -60.73 -6.74 22.39
CA GLU A 594 -60.15 -7.30 21.16
C GLU A 594 -59.27 -6.28 20.45
N TYR A 595 -58.31 -6.81 19.63
CA TYR A 595 -57.39 -6.01 18.83
C TYR A 595 -57.89 -5.87 17.40
N PHE A 596 -57.97 -4.64 16.92
CA PHE A 596 -58.34 -4.32 15.55
C PHE A 596 -57.21 -3.62 14.81
N LYS A 597 -56.97 -3.99 13.56
CA LYS A 597 -56.00 -3.29 12.69
C LYS A 597 -56.53 -1.88 12.40
N LEU A 598 -55.61 -0.93 12.24
CA LEU A 598 -55.90 0.39 11.71
C LEU A 598 -55.73 0.36 10.18
N ASP A 599 -56.48 1.20 9.49
CA ASP A 599 -56.29 1.48 8.07
C ASP A 599 -55.06 2.39 7.83
N SER A 600 -54.76 2.72 6.57
CA SER A 600 -53.63 3.58 6.17
C SER A 600 -53.75 5.03 6.70
N ALA A 601 -54.97 5.46 7.06
CA ALA A 601 -55.23 6.76 7.68
C ALA A 601 -55.14 6.72 9.22
N GLY A 602 -54.83 5.56 9.81
CA GLY A 602 -54.74 5.37 11.26
C GLY A 602 -56.08 5.23 11.94
N LYS A 603 -57.16 4.82 11.25
CA LYS A 603 -58.51 4.67 11.77
C LYS A 603 -58.92 3.20 11.86
N SER A 604 -59.78 2.91 12.83
CA SER A 604 -60.48 1.63 12.99
C SER A 604 -61.89 1.91 13.50
N ALA A 605 -62.90 1.52 12.73
CA ALA A 605 -64.32 1.62 13.12
C ALA A 605 -64.87 0.21 13.44
N VAL A 606 -65.42 0.04 14.61
CA VAL A 606 -65.97 -1.23 15.09
C VAL A 606 -67.40 -1.01 15.50
N GLN A 607 -68.35 -1.73 14.87
CA GLN A 607 -69.74 -1.73 15.24
C GLN A 607 -69.97 -2.70 16.40
N LEU A 608 -70.56 -2.22 17.50
CA LEU A 608 -70.90 -3.04 18.66
C LEU A 608 -72.31 -3.64 18.48
N THR A 609 -72.33 -4.85 17.92
CA THR A 609 -73.58 -5.56 17.66
C THR A 609 -74.06 -6.33 18.84
N GLY A 610 -75.41 -6.53 18.95
CA GLY A 610 -76.02 -7.30 20.00
C GLY A 610 -77.33 -6.69 20.48
N THR A 611 -77.97 -7.33 21.48
CA THR A 611 -79.23 -6.86 22.11
C THR A 611 -78.99 -6.41 23.57
N PRO A 612 -78.42 -5.19 23.74
CA PRO A 612 -78.04 -4.74 25.07
C PRO A 612 -79.25 -4.44 25.95
N PRO A 613 -79.23 -4.73 27.28
CA PRO A 613 -80.32 -4.43 28.21
C PRO A 613 -80.46 -2.92 28.35
N LYS A 614 -81.76 -2.48 28.49
CA LYS A 614 -82.07 -1.06 28.71
C LYS A 614 -81.58 -0.57 30.06
N GLY A 615 -81.13 0.69 30.10
CA GLY A 615 -80.74 1.37 31.33
C GLY A 615 -79.34 0.93 31.87
N VAL A 616 -78.71 -0.08 31.31
CA VAL A 616 -77.36 -0.48 31.71
C VAL A 616 -76.37 0.56 31.26
N ARG A 617 -75.46 0.93 32.14
CA ARG A 617 -74.40 1.87 31.86
C ARG A 617 -73.23 1.13 31.22
N PHE A 618 -72.76 1.60 30.06
CA PHE A 618 -71.55 1.10 29.36
C PHE A 618 -70.49 2.18 29.25
N ARG A 619 -69.25 1.74 29.16
CA ARG A 619 -68.15 2.59 28.75
C ARG A 619 -67.26 1.85 27.81
N VAL A 620 -66.63 2.59 26.87
CA VAL A 620 -65.72 2.05 25.87
C VAL A 620 -64.47 2.94 25.80
N ARG A 621 -63.35 2.32 25.57
CA ARG A 621 -62.10 3.02 25.24
C ARG A 621 -61.31 2.25 24.19
N ASN A 622 -60.52 2.98 23.44
CA ASN A 622 -59.49 2.44 22.61
C ASN A 622 -58.13 2.65 23.25
N SER A 623 -57.20 1.75 23.02
CA SER A 623 -55.86 1.84 23.60
C SER A 623 -54.83 1.36 22.58
N TYR A 624 -53.63 1.88 22.65
CA TYR A 624 -52.45 1.33 21.98
C TYR A 624 -51.67 0.48 22.98
N VAL A 625 -51.36 -0.76 22.60
CA VAL A 625 -50.54 -1.67 23.41
C VAL A 625 -49.27 -1.96 22.64
N SER A 626 -48.13 -1.55 23.17
CA SER A 626 -46.83 -1.80 22.56
C SER A 626 -46.60 -3.29 22.34
N GLY A 627 -46.16 -3.69 21.13
CA GLY A 627 -45.97 -5.09 20.77
C GLY A 627 -47.17 -5.78 20.14
N SER A 628 -48.39 -5.17 20.16
CA SER A 628 -49.59 -5.77 19.57
C SER A 628 -49.71 -5.63 18.04
N GLY A 629 -48.71 -5.10 17.40
CA GLY A 629 -48.64 -4.86 15.93
C GLY A 629 -47.44 -4.02 15.57
N ASP A 630 -47.01 -3.14 16.45
CA ASP A 630 -45.76 -2.39 16.44
C ASP A 630 -45.31 -2.08 17.88
N SER A 631 -44.06 -1.64 18.03
CA SER A 631 -43.47 -1.26 19.31
C SER A 631 -42.83 0.14 19.28
N VAL A 632 -43.21 0.97 18.31
CA VAL A 632 -42.59 2.29 18.14
C VAL A 632 -43.07 3.34 19.13
N ASN A 633 -44.06 3.05 19.91
CA ASN A 633 -44.56 3.91 20.98
C ASN A 633 -44.73 3.14 22.32
N THR A 634 -44.95 3.88 23.39
CA THR A 634 -45.26 3.31 24.70
C THR A 634 -46.75 3.03 24.80
N THR A 635 -47.13 1.92 25.47
CA THR A 635 -48.54 1.57 25.76
C THR A 635 -49.29 2.79 26.29
N THR A 636 -50.41 3.09 25.66
CA THR A 636 -51.23 4.28 25.96
C THR A 636 -52.69 3.91 26.00
N TYR A 637 -53.36 4.30 27.05
CA TYR A 637 -54.78 4.08 27.22
C TYR A 637 -55.55 5.36 26.90
N GLY A 638 -56.55 5.26 26.01
CA GLY A 638 -57.45 6.36 25.70
C GLY A 638 -58.47 6.62 26.80
N GLY A 639 -59.11 7.76 26.72
CA GLY A 639 -60.19 8.13 27.65
C GLY A 639 -61.46 7.31 27.42
N TRP A 640 -62.18 7.06 28.50
CA TRP A 640 -63.44 6.38 28.40
C TRP A 640 -64.55 7.27 27.79
N LYS A 641 -65.38 6.66 26.91
CA LYS A 641 -66.67 7.20 26.41
C LYS A 641 -67.79 6.41 26.98
N TYR A 642 -68.80 7.07 27.41
CA TYR A 642 -69.93 6.45 28.15
C TYR A 642 -71.20 6.43 27.31
N PHE A 643 -71.95 5.34 27.39
CA PHE A 643 -73.17 5.19 26.62
C PHE A 643 -74.16 4.29 27.35
N THR A 644 -75.44 4.34 26.97
CA THR A 644 -76.54 3.53 27.47
C THR A 644 -77.60 3.36 26.40
N PHE A 645 -78.44 2.34 26.56
CA PHE A 645 -79.53 2.04 25.66
C PHE A 645 -80.90 2.34 26.28
N THR A 646 -81.80 2.83 25.45
CA THR A 646 -83.23 3.12 25.82
C THR A 646 -84.12 2.44 24.78
N SER A 647 -85.42 2.47 25.03
CA SER A 647 -86.46 1.99 24.09
C SER A 647 -86.44 2.71 22.78
#